data_9984dcd9622c1654b09a7b64663dc396
#
_entry.id   9984dcd9622c1654b09a7b64663dc396
#
_cell.length_a   1.000
_cell.length_b   1.000
_cell.length_c   1.000
_cell.angle_alpha   90.00
_cell.angle_beta   90.00
_cell.angle_gamma   90.00
#
_symmetry.space_group_name_H-M   'P 1'
#
loop_
_entity.id
_entity.type
_entity.pdbx_description
1 polymer ?
#
loop_
_entity_poly.entity_id
_entity_poly.type
_entity_poly.pdbx_seq_one_letter_code
_entity_poly.pdbx_strand_id
1 'polypeptide(L)'
;MTTNIRPLLVELLTEELPPKALQKLGQAFAEGVRATLDRHGLLAGGCVATAYSTPRRLAVHLSAVLAQAPDQPYAEKLMPVKIGLTEDGRATPALQKKLAAKGLENLDVSALDRESDGKQDYLVARGTAPGAQLAAGLQEGIAAAIDGLPIPKVMRYQLADGVTTVKFVRPAHGLVALFGADVVPVTALGLSAGRETLGHRFMSAGPVSFADADAYAATLAERGSVVASFEGRRDEIKRQLLDHAGRLSATLGDDPEVAALLDEVTALVELPTVYEGQFEEQFLQVPQECLILTMRLNQKYFPLFDPATGRLTHRFLIVSNMRTDNPVNIVEGNQRVVRPRLADAQFFFETDRKTPLAARVEQLGSIVYHNKLGTQLERVERVRAIARGVAGQLGGDVSAADRAALLAKADLGSNMVGEFPELQGVMGAYYAAGDGEPESVVQALRNQYRNRYDAPVTRESLTAAVLFIAERAETLVGIWAIGLAPTGERDPFGLRRAALGLISAFEQLAAGGWLKISQDGPLSLDGLLDLAASTFPAGKIPADTLPEVRAFIYERYRNQLINESDRNAVEAVIALTPPLHQVAERVRAAAAFAQLPEAASLAAANKRIGNLLKKAEGEIGAVNDAALVEPAEKALAAAVSALRPKAEAQLAAGDFAGSLTTLAQAREPVDAFFADVMVMAEDPAVRANRLALLGQLHGLMNQVADISRLAQ
;
A
#
# COMPACT_ATOMS: atom_id res chain seq x y z
N MET A 1 7.09 38.22 -33.42
CA MET A 1 8.16 38.18 -32.42
C MET A 1 8.66 36.73 -32.35
N THR A 2 9.93 36.48 -32.61
CA THR A 2 10.52 35.14 -32.47
C THR A 2 10.42 34.72 -30.99
N THR A 3 9.59 33.79 -30.69
CA THR A 3 9.45 33.22 -29.34
C THR A 3 10.82 32.69 -28.90
N ASN A 4 11.42 33.35 -27.88
CA ASN A 4 12.74 32.96 -27.35
C ASN A 4 12.53 31.72 -26.46
N ILE A 5 12.62 30.53 -27.05
CA ILE A 5 12.49 29.25 -26.38
C ILE A 5 13.90 28.69 -26.13
N ARG A 6 14.19 28.38 -24.87
CA ARG A 6 15.49 27.78 -24.46
C ARG A 6 15.30 26.77 -23.34
N PRO A 7 16.25 25.89 -23.11
CA PRO A 7 16.25 25.02 -21.93
C PRO A 7 16.44 25.84 -20.65
N LEU A 8 15.85 25.34 -19.55
CA LEU A 8 16.00 25.90 -18.20
C LEU A 8 16.60 24.85 -17.28
N LEU A 9 17.58 25.24 -16.51
CA LEU A 9 18.16 24.47 -15.42
C LEU A 9 17.94 25.19 -14.10
N VAL A 10 17.49 24.44 -13.06
CA VAL A 10 17.53 24.90 -11.67
C VAL A 10 18.18 23.82 -10.82
N GLU A 11 19.20 24.17 -10.05
CA GLU A 11 19.84 23.29 -9.06
C GLU A 11 19.87 23.96 -7.69
N LEU A 12 19.50 23.23 -6.66
CA LEU A 12 19.74 23.56 -5.26
C LEU A 12 20.79 22.60 -4.68
N LEU A 13 21.95 23.10 -4.33
CA LEU A 13 23.03 22.35 -3.68
C LEU A 13 22.85 22.43 -2.16
N THR A 14 22.93 21.27 -1.47
CA THR A 14 22.67 21.15 -0.03
C THR A 14 23.74 20.30 0.67
N GLU A 15 23.65 20.17 2.00
CA GLU A 15 24.22 19.04 2.73
C GLU A 15 23.40 17.75 2.46
N GLU A 16 23.90 16.61 2.95
CA GLU A 16 23.36 15.29 2.60
C GLU A 16 21.87 15.16 2.96
N LEU A 17 21.06 14.98 1.92
CA LEU A 17 19.62 14.79 1.99
C LEU A 17 19.26 13.40 2.55
N PRO A 18 18.10 13.22 3.20
CA PRO A 18 17.69 11.93 3.74
C PRO A 18 17.58 10.85 2.65
N PRO A 19 18.35 9.75 2.71
CA PRO A 19 18.45 8.78 1.61
C PRO A 19 17.09 8.18 1.21
N LYS A 20 16.27 7.79 2.19
CA LYS A 20 14.94 7.18 1.94
C LYS A 20 13.93 8.14 1.30
N ALA A 21 14.18 9.45 1.37
CA ALA A 21 13.31 10.47 0.78
C ALA A 21 13.85 11.06 -0.52
N LEU A 22 15.14 10.84 -0.84
CA LEU A 22 15.86 11.57 -1.88
C LEU A 22 15.16 11.53 -3.25
N GLN A 23 14.79 10.36 -3.74
CA GLN A 23 14.12 10.22 -5.05
C GLN A 23 12.80 11.00 -5.10
N LYS A 24 11.98 10.88 -4.04
CA LYS A 24 10.70 11.61 -3.92
C LYS A 24 10.92 13.13 -3.84
N LEU A 25 11.96 13.57 -3.11
CA LEU A 25 12.31 14.98 -3.03
C LEU A 25 12.72 15.53 -4.41
N GLY A 26 13.53 14.79 -5.17
CA GLY A 26 13.93 15.17 -6.52
C GLY A 26 12.76 15.30 -7.49
N GLN A 27 11.88 14.32 -7.49
CA GLN A 27 10.66 14.33 -8.31
C GLN A 27 9.71 15.47 -7.92
N ALA A 28 9.48 15.68 -6.62
CA ALA A 28 8.62 16.75 -6.12
C ALA A 28 9.19 18.14 -6.42
N PHE A 29 10.50 18.32 -6.31
CA PHE A 29 11.17 19.59 -6.68
C PHE A 29 10.98 19.89 -8.17
N ALA A 30 11.26 18.94 -9.04
CA ALA A 30 11.11 19.09 -10.47
C ALA A 30 9.67 19.39 -10.87
N GLU A 31 8.70 18.66 -10.31
CA GLU A 31 7.28 18.86 -10.59
C GLU A 31 6.78 20.19 -10.06
N GLY A 32 7.21 20.64 -8.88
CA GLY A 32 6.83 21.93 -8.32
C GLY A 32 7.24 23.11 -9.20
N VAL A 33 8.49 23.10 -9.71
CA VAL A 33 8.97 24.10 -10.67
C VAL A 33 8.20 24.01 -11.98
N ARG A 34 8.09 22.80 -12.57
CA ARG A 34 7.38 22.57 -13.84
C ARG A 34 5.94 23.03 -13.77
N ALA A 35 5.18 22.59 -12.78
CA ALA A 35 3.76 22.90 -12.66
C ALA A 35 3.49 24.41 -12.47
N THR A 36 4.38 25.11 -11.77
CA THR A 36 4.24 26.56 -11.60
C THR A 36 4.52 27.30 -12.90
N LEU A 37 5.58 26.93 -13.63
CA LEU A 37 5.87 27.54 -14.95
C LEU A 37 4.78 27.23 -15.97
N ASP A 38 4.20 26.04 -15.95
CA ASP A 38 3.07 25.64 -16.79
C ASP A 38 1.84 26.53 -16.53
N ARG A 39 1.49 26.72 -15.27
CA ARG A 39 0.39 27.61 -14.83
C ARG A 39 0.56 29.05 -15.30
N HIS A 40 1.80 29.52 -15.37
CA HIS A 40 2.13 30.85 -15.91
C HIS A 40 2.23 30.89 -17.45
N GLY A 41 2.01 29.78 -18.15
CA GLY A 41 2.12 29.69 -19.61
C GLY A 41 3.56 29.85 -20.12
N LEU A 42 4.56 29.53 -19.28
CA LEU A 42 5.99 29.68 -19.60
C LEU A 42 6.60 28.43 -20.22
N LEU A 43 5.87 27.31 -20.31
CA LEU A 43 6.34 26.11 -20.97
C LEU A 43 5.93 26.09 -22.45
N ALA A 44 6.87 25.80 -23.35
CA ALA A 44 6.58 25.56 -24.74
C ALA A 44 5.99 24.15 -24.96
N GLY A 45 5.25 23.98 -26.07
CA GLY A 45 4.68 22.66 -26.41
C GLY A 45 5.77 21.58 -26.53
N GLY A 46 5.54 20.42 -25.92
CA GLY A 46 6.50 19.33 -25.91
C GLY A 46 7.66 19.48 -24.92
N CYS A 47 7.59 20.42 -23.97
CA CYS A 47 8.60 20.57 -22.92
C CYS A 47 8.72 19.29 -22.08
N VAL A 48 9.94 18.74 -21.99
CA VAL A 48 10.26 17.58 -21.16
C VAL A 48 10.97 18.06 -19.89
N ALA A 49 10.50 17.58 -18.73
CA ALA A 49 11.12 17.82 -17.45
C ALA A 49 11.98 16.61 -17.05
N THR A 50 13.23 16.84 -16.74
CA THR A 50 14.16 15.83 -16.22
C THR A 50 14.54 16.19 -14.80
N ALA A 51 14.18 15.33 -13.84
CA ALA A 51 14.58 15.48 -12.45
C ALA A 51 15.96 14.89 -12.22
N TYR A 52 16.79 15.61 -11.46
CA TYR A 52 18.07 15.11 -10.97
C TYR A 52 18.09 15.18 -9.44
N SER A 53 18.58 14.14 -8.81
CA SER A 53 18.80 14.13 -7.37
C SER A 53 20.00 13.31 -6.98
N THR A 54 20.87 13.93 -6.18
CA THR A 54 22.06 13.29 -5.59
C THR A 54 21.99 13.47 -4.07
N PRO A 55 22.82 12.79 -3.27
CA PRO A 55 22.87 13.04 -1.83
C PRO A 55 22.90 14.52 -1.45
N ARG A 56 23.47 15.38 -2.27
CA ARG A 56 23.73 16.79 -1.95
C ARG A 56 23.04 17.77 -2.90
N ARG A 57 22.11 17.35 -3.78
CA ARG A 57 21.44 18.27 -4.71
C ARG A 57 20.09 17.80 -5.17
N LEU A 58 19.22 18.78 -5.42
CA LEU A 58 17.97 18.62 -6.15
C LEU A 58 18.04 19.52 -7.37
N ALA A 59 17.73 19.00 -8.56
CA ALA A 59 17.73 19.81 -9.76
C ALA A 59 16.65 19.38 -10.74
N VAL A 60 16.27 20.32 -11.62
CA VAL A 60 15.38 20.09 -12.73
C VAL A 60 15.93 20.74 -14.00
N HIS A 61 15.87 20.00 -15.09
CA HIS A 61 16.09 20.51 -16.43
C HIS A 61 14.76 20.48 -17.20
N LEU A 62 14.40 21.61 -17.81
CA LEU A 62 13.21 21.75 -18.66
C LEU A 62 13.69 22.07 -20.08
N SER A 63 13.32 21.23 -21.05
CA SER A 63 13.90 21.29 -22.39
C SER A 63 13.45 22.51 -23.23
N ALA A 64 12.32 23.11 -22.93
CA ALA A 64 11.72 24.16 -23.74
C ALA A 64 10.88 25.13 -22.89
N VAL A 65 11.48 26.24 -22.49
CA VAL A 65 10.88 27.28 -21.67
C VAL A 65 10.87 28.62 -22.43
N LEU A 66 9.87 29.44 -22.19
CA LEU A 66 9.70 30.78 -22.79
C LEU A 66 10.32 31.83 -21.87
N ALA A 67 11.02 32.84 -22.44
CA ALA A 67 11.49 34.01 -21.69
C ALA A 67 10.32 34.85 -21.15
N GLN A 68 9.20 34.85 -21.88
CA GLN A 68 7.95 35.49 -21.51
C GLN A 68 6.79 34.65 -22.06
N ALA A 69 5.77 34.44 -21.24
CA ALA A 69 4.53 33.81 -21.67
C ALA A 69 3.81 34.66 -22.74
N PRO A 70 3.02 34.05 -23.61
CA PRO A 70 2.17 34.80 -24.55
C PRO A 70 1.24 35.73 -23.81
N ASP A 71 1.06 36.91 -24.40
CA ASP A 71 0.09 37.89 -23.89
C ASP A 71 -1.32 37.29 -23.90
N GLN A 72 -2.08 37.54 -22.86
CA GLN A 72 -3.42 36.99 -22.68
C GLN A 72 -4.48 38.04 -22.84
N PRO A 73 -5.47 37.86 -23.75
CA PRO A 73 -6.62 38.75 -23.79
C PRO A 73 -7.43 38.59 -22.50
N TYR A 74 -7.84 39.69 -21.93
CA TYR A 74 -8.74 39.73 -20.79
C TYR A 74 -10.03 40.47 -21.08
N ALA A 75 -11.11 40.05 -20.43
CA ALA A 75 -12.39 40.71 -20.40
C ALA A 75 -12.88 40.78 -18.94
N GLU A 76 -12.61 41.86 -18.26
CA GLU A 76 -12.93 42.04 -16.86
C GLU A 76 -14.27 42.77 -16.71
N LYS A 77 -15.29 42.05 -16.19
CA LYS A 77 -16.60 42.63 -15.86
C LYS A 77 -16.47 43.50 -14.63
N LEU A 78 -16.66 44.80 -14.77
CA LEU A 78 -16.44 45.78 -13.72
C LEU A 78 -17.68 45.98 -12.85
N MET A 79 -18.67 46.74 -13.39
CA MET A 79 -19.91 47.04 -12.67
C MET A 79 -21.00 47.48 -13.66
N PRO A 80 -22.27 47.54 -13.21
CA PRO A 80 -23.35 48.09 -14.03
C PRO A 80 -23.08 49.50 -14.51
N VAL A 81 -23.43 49.80 -15.78
CA VAL A 81 -23.23 51.13 -16.41
C VAL A 81 -23.82 52.25 -15.56
N LYS A 82 -25.04 52.05 -15.02
CA LYS A 82 -25.75 53.03 -14.17
C LYS A 82 -25.02 53.41 -12.87
N ILE A 83 -24.14 52.51 -12.38
CA ILE A 83 -23.37 52.74 -11.16
C ILE A 83 -21.97 53.28 -11.52
N GLY A 84 -21.42 52.82 -12.64
CA GLY A 84 -20.06 53.14 -13.06
C GLY A 84 -19.90 54.48 -13.76
N LEU A 85 -20.94 54.97 -14.44
CA LEU A 85 -20.90 56.24 -15.19
C LEU A 85 -21.88 57.25 -14.64
N THR A 86 -21.48 58.52 -14.68
CA THR A 86 -22.37 59.65 -14.46
C THR A 86 -23.25 59.90 -15.70
N GLU A 87 -24.27 60.79 -15.60
CA GLU A 87 -25.13 61.17 -16.75
C GLU A 87 -24.31 61.76 -17.91
N ASP A 88 -23.21 62.44 -17.61
CA ASP A 88 -22.29 63.00 -18.61
C ASP A 88 -21.29 62.00 -19.16
N GLY A 89 -21.41 60.71 -18.80
CA GLY A 89 -20.54 59.63 -19.29
C GLY A 89 -19.17 59.55 -18.63
N ARG A 90 -18.92 60.24 -17.52
CA ARG A 90 -17.64 60.19 -16.77
C ARG A 90 -17.63 59.05 -15.72
N ALA A 91 -16.42 58.59 -15.36
CA ALA A 91 -16.28 57.58 -14.31
C ALA A 91 -16.75 58.09 -12.93
N THR A 92 -17.59 57.32 -12.28
CA THR A 92 -17.92 57.57 -10.88
C THR A 92 -16.74 57.22 -9.97
N PRO A 93 -16.67 57.71 -8.72
CA PRO A 93 -15.66 57.31 -7.75
C PRO A 93 -15.64 55.81 -7.50
N ALA A 94 -16.79 55.15 -7.62
CA ALA A 94 -16.91 53.68 -7.49
C ALA A 94 -16.19 52.93 -8.63
N LEU A 95 -16.36 53.44 -9.88
CA LEU A 95 -15.65 52.86 -11.03
C LEU A 95 -14.14 53.10 -10.93
N GLN A 96 -13.72 54.33 -10.59
CA GLN A 96 -12.31 54.65 -10.40
C GLN A 96 -11.64 53.76 -9.37
N LYS A 97 -12.29 53.57 -8.21
CA LYS A 97 -11.80 52.64 -7.15
C LYS A 97 -11.73 51.21 -7.65
N LYS A 98 -12.70 50.76 -8.45
CA LYS A 98 -12.71 49.40 -9.02
C LYS A 98 -11.60 49.22 -10.06
N LEU A 99 -11.38 50.20 -10.91
CA LEU A 99 -10.28 50.20 -11.89
C LEU A 99 -8.92 50.18 -11.19
N ALA A 100 -8.71 51.02 -10.18
CA ALA A 100 -7.48 51.05 -9.41
C ALA A 100 -7.25 49.71 -8.69
N ALA A 101 -8.28 49.10 -8.09
CA ALA A 101 -8.19 47.79 -7.47
C ALA A 101 -7.84 46.64 -8.44
N LYS A 102 -7.99 46.87 -9.74
CA LYS A 102 -7.66 45.91 -10.80
C LYS A 102 -6.39 46.29 -11.57
N GLY A 103 -5.67 47.35 -11.15
CA GLY A 103 -4.48 47.86 -11.84
C GLY A 103 -4.78 48.48 -13.21
N LEU A 104 -6.00 48.97 -13.41
CA LEU A 104 -6.51 49.54 -14.65
C LEU A 104 -6.78 51.05 -14.50
N GLU A 105 -6.14 51.72 -13.56
CA GLU A 105 -6.34 53.15 -13.26
C GLU A 105 -6.05 54.08 -14.43
N ASN A 106 -5.21 53.64 -15.35
CA ASN A 106 -4.83 54.42 -16.56
C ASN A 106 -5.74 54.17 -17.77
N LEU A 107 -6.75 53.27 -17.63
CA LEU A 107 -7.65 52.94 -18.72
C LEU A 107 -8.68 54.04 -18.90
N ASP A 108 -8.76 54.63 -20.11
CA ASP A 108 -9.78 55.64 -20.43
C ASP A 108 -11.18 55.02 -20.38
N VAL A 109 -12.14 55.72 -19.79
CA VAL A 109 -13.53 55.26 -19.68
C VAL A 109 -14.17 55.02 -21.06
N SER A 110 -13.74 55.74 -22.10
CA SER A 110 -14.19 55.54 -23.48
C SER A 110 -13.72 54.21 -24.10
N ALA A 111 -12.71 53.57 -23.49
CA ALA A 111 -12.21 52.28 -23.92
C ALA A 111 -12.94 51.08 -23.22
N LEU A 112 -13.92 51.34 -22.36
CA LEU A 112 -14.73 50.33 -21.73
C LEU A 112 -15.88 49.89 -22.66
N ASP A 113 -15.96 48.57 -22.87
CA ASP A 113 -17.09 47.95 -23.58
C ASP A 113 -18.34 47.89 -22.69
N ARG A 114 -19.51 47.78 -23.33
CA ARG A 114 -20.78 47.56 -22.66
C ARG A 114 -21.34 46.20 -23.05
N GLU A 115 -21.60 45.36 -22.07
CA GLU A 115 -22.22 44.05 -22.28
C GLU A 115 -23.50 43.92 -21.45
N SER A 116 -24.56 43.41 -22.06
CA SER A 116 -25.84 43.19 -21.38
C SER A 116 -25.95 41.74 -20.91
N ASP A 117 -26.46 41.52 -19.69
CA ASP A 117 -26.82 40.20 -19.18
C ASP A 117 -28.33 39.91 -19.33
N GLY A 118 -29.04 40.73 -20.13
CA GLY A 118 -30.49 40.64 -20.34
C GLY A 118 -31.33 41.36 -19.26
N LYS A 119 -30.71 41.84 -18.16
CA LYS A 119 -31.34 42.60 -17.10
C LYS A 119 -30.79 44.02 -16.99
N GLN A 120 -29.48 44.15 -17.19
CA GLN A 120 -28.79 45.45 -17.16
C GLN A 120 -27.48 45.40 -17.93
N ASP A 121 -26.99 46.58 -18.34
CA ASP A 121 -25.72 46.72 -19.03
C ASP A 121 -24.58 46.92 -18.03
N TYR A 122 -23.46 46.19 -18.27
CA TYR A 122 -22.24 46.25 -17.50
C TYR A 122 -21.10 46.88 -18.28
N LEU A 123 -20.22 47.58 -17.59
CA LEU A 123 -18.93 47.99 -18.10
C LEU A 123 -17.95 46.81 -18.06
N VAL A 124 -17.28 46.59 -19.17
CA VAL A 124 -16.28 45.52 -19.31
C VAL A 124 -14.99 46.16 -19.83
N ALA A 125 -13.91 45.95 -19.08
CA ALA A 125 -12.58 46.33 -19.55
C ALA A 125 -12.00 45.18 -20.37
N ARG A 126 -11.68 45.43 -21.63
CA ARG A 126 -10.98 44.48 -22.49
C ARG A 126 -9.60 45.02 -22.82
N GLY A 127 -8.66 44.10 -22.87
CA GLY A 127 -7.30 44.45 -23.23
C GLY A 127 -6.45 43.19 -23.37
N THR A 128 -5.18 43.41 -23.51
CA THR A 128 -4.19 42.36 -23.54
C THR A 128 -3.28 42.55 -22.33
N ALA A 129 -3.27 41.60 -21.40
CA ALA A 129 -2.34 41.59 -20.30
C ALA A 129 -1.00 40.98 -20.76
N PRO A 130 0.13 41.65 -20.49
CA PRO A 130 1.43 41.09 -20.85
C PRO A 130 1.64 39.74 -20.15
N GLY A 131 2.14 38.76 -20.88
CA GLY A 131 2.45 37.46 -20.35
C GLY A 131 3.51 37.51 -19.24
N ALA A 132 3.47 36.53 -18.35
CA ALA A 132 4.40 36.42 -17.21
C ALA A 132 5.86 36.36 -17.69
N GLN A 133 6.75 37.07 -17.01
CA GLN A 133 8.18 37.03 -17.25
C GLN A 133 8.78 35.81 -16.56
N LEU A 134 9.75 35.12 -17.19
CA LEU A 134 10.40 33.92 -16.67
C LEU A 134 10.97 34.13 -15.26
N ALA A 135 11.68 35.24 -15.01
CA ALA A 135 12.29 35.46 -13.71
C ALA A 135 11.25 35.50 -12.56
N ALA A 136 10.11 36.15 -12.78
CA ALA A 136 9.03 36.19 -11.79
C ALA A 136 8.35 34.84 -11.60
N GLY A 137 8.00 34.13 -12.70
CA GLY A 137 7.40 32.82 -12.65
C GLY A 137 8.33 31.75 -12.03
N LEU A 138 9.64 31.83 -12.32
CA LEU A 138 10.64 30.94 -11.75
C LEU A 138 10.86 31.21 -10.26
N GLN A 139 10.87 32.46 -9.83
CA GLN A 139 10.96 32.82 -8.42
C GLN A 139 9.81 32.20 -7.61
N GLU A 140 8.58 32.30 -8.13
CA GLU A 140 7.41 31.63 -7.52
C GLU A 140 7.54 30.11 -7.59
N GLY A 141 8.00 29.58 -8.75
CA GLY A 141 8.15 28.14 -8.95
C GLY A 141 9.13 27.47 -7.99
N ILE A 142 10.28 28.12 -7.73
CA ILE A 142 11.26 27.61 -6.77
C ILE A 142 10.70 27.67 -5.34
N ALA A 143 10.04 28.76 -4.96
CA ALA A 143 9.44 28.89 -3.64
C ALA A 143 8.34 27.82 -3.43
N ALA A 144 7.44 27.66 -4.39
CA ALA A 144 6.37 26.65 -4.35
C ALA A 144 6.92 25.21 -4.32
N ALA A 145 7.98 24.95 -5.09
CA ALA A 145 8.64 23.64 -5.08
C ALA A 145 9.24 23.33 -3.72
N ILE A 146 9.95 24.27 -3.11
CA ILE A 146 10.56 24.11 -1.77
C ILE A 146 9.48 23.90 -0.70
N ASP A 147 8.43 24.70 -0.71
CA ASP A 147 7.34 24.60 0.27
C ASP A 147 6.52 23.30 0.13
N GLY A 148 6.41 22.79 -1.09
CA GLY A 148 5.69 21.55 -1.42
C GLY A 148 6.48 20.24 -1.23
N LEU A 149 7.76 20.30 -0.84
CA LEU A 149 8.57 19.10 -0.68
C LEU A 149 8.06 18.19 0.45
N PRO A 150 7.97 16.87 0.23
CA PRO A 150 7.61 15.89 1.26
C PRO A 150 8.77 15.66 2.25
N ILE A 151 9.12 16.69 3.01
CA ILE A 151 10.25 16.69 3.94
C ILE A 151 9.89 15.91 5.21
N PRO A 152 10.60 14.81 5.54
CA PRO A 152 10.28 14.01 6.71
C PRO A 152 10.59 14.73 8.03
N LYS A 153 11.60 15.60 8.04
CA LYS A 153 12.01 16.41 9.20
C LYS A 153 12.66 17.69 8.75
N VAL A 154 12.14 18.82 9.24
CA VAL A 154 12.66 20.16 8.95
C VAL A 154 13.73 20.53 9.95
N MET A 155 14.84 21.10 9.48
CA MET A 155 15.89 21.76 10.27
C MET A 155 15.73 23.28 10.23
N ARG A 156 16.28 23.96 11.22
CA ARG A 156 16.44 25.42 11.24
C ARG A 156 17.92 25.75 11.31
N TYR A 157 18.36 26.70 10.52
CA TYR A 157 19.72 27.20 10.55
C TYR A 157 19.74 28.71 10.28
N GLN A 158 20.76 29.40 10.80
CA GLN A 158 20.97 30.83 10.59
C GLN A 158 21.89 31.06 9.38
N LEU A 159 21.58 32.10 8.63
CA LEU A 159 22.46 32.58 7.57
C LEU A 159 23.67 33.31 8.17
N ALA A 160 24.64 33.66 7.28
CA ALA A 160 25.87 34.33 7.67
C ALA A 160 25.66 35.70 8.30
N ASP A 161 24.48 36.33 8.16
CA ASP A 161 24.10 37.58 8.80
C ASP A 161 23.81 37.43 10.32
N GLY A 162 23.75 36.18 10.81
CA GLY A 162 23.50 35.86 12.21
C GLY A 162 22.09 36.19 12.74
N VAL A 163 21.19 36.64 11.87
CA VAL A 163 19.82 37.10 12.20
C VAL A 163 18.77 36.28 11.44
N THR A 164 18.94 36.10 10.12
CA THR A 164 17.97 35.41 9.28
C THR A 164 17.99 33.90 9.54
N THR A 165 16.84 33.36 9.93
CA THR A 165 16.64 31.91 10.13
C THR A 165 15.93 31.30 8.93
N VAL A 166 16.53 30.27 8.38
CA VAL A 166 15.99 29.46 7.27
C VAL A 166 15.51 28.12 7.80
N LYS A 167 14.42 27.61 7.21
CA LYS A 167 13.86 26.29 7.48
C LYS A 167 13.98 25.44 6.20
N PHE A 168 14.71 24.36 6.28
CA PHE A 168 14.81 23.39 5.18
C PHE A 168 15.20 22.00 5.71
N VAL A 169 15.21 21.00 4.84
CA VAL A 169 15.59 19.64 5.26
C VAL A 169 17.07 19.51 5.65
N ARG A 170 17.94 20.29 5.00
CA ARG A 170 19.39 20.41 5.26
C ARG A 170 19.86 21.81 4.88
N PRO A 171 20.98 22.31 5.40
CA PRO A 171 21.56 23.55 4.94
C PRO A 171 21.80 23.58 3.43
N ALA A 172 21.38 24.65 2.78
CA ALA A 172 21.60 24.90 1.36
C ALA A 172 22.85 25.77 1.15
N HIS A 173 23.66 25.48 0.15
CA HIS A 173 24.95 26.11 -0.07
C HIS A 173 25.08 26.79 -1.44
N GLY A 174 24.25 26.42 -2.41
CA GLY A 174 24.29 26.98 -3.76
C GLY A 174 22.97 26.90 -4.46
N LEU A 175 22.74 27.85 -5.36
CA LEU A 175 21.61 27.89 -6.26
C LEU A 175 22.12 28.15 -7.67
N VAL A 176 21.76 27.32 -8.62
CA VAL A 176 21.98 27.55 -10.05
C VAL A 176 20.62 27.76 -10.72
N ALA A 177 20.51 28.78 -11.57
CA ALA A 177 19.37 28.96 -12.43
C ALA A 177 19.82 29.52 -13.78
N LEU A 178 19.71 28.72 -14.83
CA LEU A 178 20.15 29.07 -16.19
C LEU A 178 19.00 28.93 -17.18
N PHE A 179 18.79 29.96 -17.99
CA PHE A 179 17.93 29.93 -19.16
C PHE A 179 18.80 29.96 -20.43
N GLY A 180 18.99 28.82 -21.06
CA GLY A 180 20.08 28.62 -22.00
C GLY A 180 21.42 28.86 -21.30
N ALA A 181 22.18 29.86 -21.79
CA ALA A 181 23.45 30.26 -21.21
C ALA A 181 23.34 31.43 -20.20
N ASP A 182 22.17 32.00 -20.01
CA ASP A 182 21.98 33.21 -19.20
C ASP A 182 21.53 32.83 -17.77
N VAL A 183 22.10 33.51 -16.77
CA VAL A 183 21.67 33.37 -15.37
C VAL A 183 20.34 34.08 -15.17
N VAL A 184 19.35 33.36 -14.62
CA VAL A 184 18.07 33.95 -14.22
C VAL A 184 18.21 34.49 -12.79
N PRO A 185 17.91 35.80 -12.54
CA PRO A 185 18.12 36.40 -11.23
C PRO A 185 17.00 36.03 -10.25
N VAL A 186 17.11 34.89 -9.64
CA VAL A 186 16.18 34.37 -8.62
C VAL A 186 16.93 34.04 -7.32
N THR A 187 16.19 33.95 -6.21
CA THR A 187 16.75 33.68 -4.89
C THR A 187 15.98 32.56 -4.19
N ALA A 188 16.65 31.78 -3.36
CA ALA A 188 16.01 30.76 -2.50
C ALA A 188 16.86 30.51 -1.25
N LEU A 189 16.24 30.34 -0.11
CA LEU A 189 16.91 29.98 1.16
C LEU A 189 18.10 30.91 1.51
N GLY A 190 18.02 32.19 1.15
CA GLY A 190 19.09 33.17 1.35
C GLY A 190 20.22 33.12 0.32
N LEU A 191 20.08 32.33 -0.75
CA LEU A 191 21.06 32.20 -1.84
C LEU A 191 20.58 32.94 -3.06
N SER A 192 21.51 33.53 -3.82
CA SER A 192 21.28 34.10 -5.15
C SER A 192 21.72 33.14 -6.24
N ALA A 193 20.97 33.04 -7.29
CA ALA A 193 21.26 32.17 -8.40
C ALA A 193 22.55 32.56 -9.12
N GLY A 194 23.33 31.57 -9.52
CA GLY A 194 24.52 31.68 -10.35
C GLY A 194 24.59 30.58 -11.39
N ARG A 195 25.79 30.30 -11.88
CA ARG A 195 26.09 29.24 -12.84
C ARG A 195 27.08 28.21 -12.33
N GLU A 196 27.50 28.30 -11.08
CA GLU A 196 28.51 27.45 -10.49
C GLU A 196 27.92 26.59 -9.37
N THR A 197 28.41 25.36 -9.32
CA THR A 197 28.12 24.40 -8.24
C THR A 197 29.41 23.75 -7.73
N LEU A 198 29.32 22.92 -6.71
CA LEU A 198 30.44 22.10 -6.25
C LEU A 198 30.28 20.69 -6.82
N GLY A 199 31.37 20.12 -7.31
CA GLY A 199 31.41 18.71 -7.67
C GLY A 199 31.49 17.78 -6.46
N HIS A 200 31.91 16.57 -6.72
CA HIS A 200 32.15 15.55 -5.68
C HIS A 200 33.18 16.04 -4.65
N ARG A 201 32.88 15.89 -3.36
CA ARG A 201 33.68 16.47 -2.25
C ARG A 201 35.17 16.13 -2.28
N PHE A 202 35.51 14.91 -2.74
CA PHE A 202 36.88 14.39 -2.73
C PHE A 202 37.45 14.14 -4.13
N MET A 203 36.62 14.05 -5.18
CA MET A 203 37.05 13.65 -6.53
C MET A 203 37.05 14.82 -7.53
N SER A 204 36.42 15.95 -7.17
CA SER A 204 36.40 17.15 -7.99
C SER A 204 37.51 18.12 -7.59
N ALA A 205 38.13 18.76 -8.59
CA ALA A 205 39.25 19.70 -8.36
C ALA A 205 38.78 21.10 -7.86
N GLY A 206 37.49 21.37 -7.78
CA GLY A 206 36.96 22.67 -7.35
C GLY A 206 35.53 22.93 -7.87
N PRO A 207 35.13 24.21 -7.90
CA PRO A 207 33.83 24.59 -8.44
C PRO A 207 33.64 24.20 -9.90
N VAL A 208 32.42 23.83 -10.26
CA VAL A 208 32.02 23.43 -11.60
C VAL A 208 31.08 24.51 -12.16
N SER A 209 31.49 25.15 -13.26
CA SER A 209 30.71 26.18 -13.96
C SER A 209 30.05 25.58 -15.20
N PHE A 210 28.76 25.85 -15.38
CA PHE A 210 28.00 25.39 -16.54
C PHE A 210 27.99 26.43 -17.66
N ALA A 211 28.27 26.01 -18.89
CA ALA A 211 28.21 26.85 -20.05
C ALA A 211 26.73 27.25 -20.36
N ASP A 212 25.87 26.26 -20.30
CA ASP A 212 24.43 26.40 -20.53
C ASP A 212 23.65 25.32 -19.74
N ALA A 213 22.32 25.39 -19.81
CA ALA A 213 21.41 24.49 -19.11
C ALA A 213 21.53 23.02 -19.59
N ASP A 214 21.74 22.77 -20.89
CA ASP A 214 21.81 21.42 -21.46
C ASP A 214 23.09 20.69 -21.05
N ALA A 215 24.15 21.45 -20.78
CA ALA A 215 25.46 20.89 -20.41
C ALA A 215 25.53 20.31 -18.98
N TYR A 216 24.48 20.45 -18.18
CA TYR A 216 24.46 20.16 -16.74
C TYR A 216 24.97 18.76 -16.38
N ALA A 217 24.28 17.71 -16.84
CA ALA A 217 24.60 16.34 -16.45
C ALA A 217 25.98 15.89 -16.96
N ALA A 218 26.34 16.25 -18.20
CA ALA A 218 27.63 15.93 -18.79
C ALA A 218 28.79 16.64 -18.06
N THR A 219 28.63 17.94 -17.79
CA THR A 219 29.68 18.71 -17.08
C THR A 219 29.86 18.20 -15.64
N LEU A 220 28.79 17.85 -14.95
CA LEU A 220 28.89 17.23 -13.62
C LEU A 220 29.59 15.88 -13.66
N ALA A 221 29.32 15.04 -14.64
CA ALA A 221 29.98 13.75 -14.80
C ALA A 221 31.48 13.90 -15.09
N GLU A 222 31.84 14.76 -16.05
CA GLU A 222 33.22 14.89 -16.54
C GLU A 222 34.11 15.72 -15.60
N ARG A 223 33.61 16.85 -15.11
CA ARG A 223 34.41 17.79 -14.31
C ARG A 223 34.06 17.73 -12.82
N GLY A 224 32.82 17.39 -12.50
CA GLY A 224 32.35 17.31 -11.13
C GLY A 224 32.53 15.94 -10.49
N SER A 225 32.79 14.89 -11.25
CA SER A 225 32.80 13.50 -10.78
C SER A 225 31.48 13.13 -10.07
N VAL A 226 30.33 13.55 -10.64
CA VAL A 226 28.99 13.33 -10.10
C VAL A 226 28.08 12.80 -11.21
N VAL A 227 27.45 11.67 -10.98
CA VAL A 227 26.36 11.16 -11.82
C VAL A 227 25.05 11.77 -11.31
N ALA A 228 24.55 12.79 -11.99
CA ALA A 228 23.39 13.58 -11.52
C ALA A 228 22.07 12.80 -11.49
N SER A 229 21.82 11.93 -12.48
CA SER A 229 20.61 11.12 -12.60
C SER A 229 20.55 10.06 -11.50
N PHE A 230 19.45 10.02 -10.73
CA PHE A 230 19.22 8.97 -9.74
C PHE A 230 19.12 7.60 -10.40
N GLU A 231 18.33 7.48 -11.45
CA GLU A 231 18.13 6.24 -12.21
C GLU A 231 19.44 5.81 -12.88
N GLY A 232 20.17 6.75 -13.47
CA GLY A 232 21.48 6.46 -14.08
C GLY A 232 22.51 5.93 -13.07
N ARG A 233 22.54 6.50 -11.84
CA ARG A 233 23.42 5.97 -10.77
C ARG A 233 22.96 4.60 -10.31
N ARG A 234 21.64 4.39 -10.15
CA ARG A 234 21.07 3.11 -9.75
C ARG A 234 21.42 2.00 -10.74
N ASP A 235 21.27 2.27 -12.02
CA ASP A 235 21.57 1.29 -13.07
C ASP A 235 23.07 0.99 -13.14
N GLU A 236 23.91 1.99 -12.96
CA GLU A 236 25.37 1.81 -12.91
C GLU A 236 25.79 0.98 -11.70
N ILE A 237 25.23 1.24 -10.51
CA ILE A 237 25.50 0.42 -9.31
C ILE A 237 25.05 -1.02 -9.57
N LYS A 238 23.84 -1.21 -10.07
CA LYS A 238 23.30 -2.55 -10.38
C LYS A 238 24.17 -3.31 -11.36
N ARG A 239 24.62 -2.64 -12.42
CA ARG A 239 25.53 -3.23 -13.42
C ARG A 239 26.84 -3.69 -12.77
N GLN A 240 27.49 -2.80 -11.98
CA GLN A 240 28.73 -3.14 -11.29
C GLN A 240 28.54 -4.29 -10.29
N LEU A 241 27.45 -4.29 -9.51
CA LEU A 241 27.15 -5.38 -8.55
C LEU A 241 27.01 -6.73 -9.26
N LEU A 242 26.29 -6.77 -10.38
CA LEU A 242 26.13 -8.01 -11.17
C LEU A 242 27.43 -8.46 -11.81
N ASP A 243 28.24 -7.55 -12.32
CA ASP A 243 29.55 -7.85 -12.91
C ASP A 243 30.51 -8.46 -11.86
N HIS A 244 30.55 -7.88 -10.64
CA HIS A 244 31.37 -8.40 -9.55
C HIS A 244 30.86 -9.75 -9.03
N ALA A 245 29.55 -9.90 -8.83
CA ALA A 245 28.95 -11.17 -8.42
C ALA A 245 29.26 -12.28 -9.46
N GLY A 246 29.08 -11.98 -10.76
CA GLY A 246 29.36 -12.91 -11.84
C GLY A 246 30.84 -13.36 -11.89
N ARG A 247 31.80 -12.44 -11.70
CA ARG A 247 33.23 -12.76 -11.60
C ARG A 247 33.55 -13.67 -10.43
N LEU A 248 32.83 -13.55 -9.34
CA LEU A 248 32.97 -14.38 -8.14
C LEU A 248 32.14 -15.66 -8.17
N SER A 249 31.47 -15.96 -9.29
CA SER A 249 30.52 -17.08 -9.43
C SER A 249 29.48 -17.10 -8.34
N ALA A 250 28.98 -15.94 -7.96
CA ALA A 250 28.01 -15.73 -6.88
C ALA A 250 26.80 -14.94 -7.37
N THR A 251 25.79 -14.81 -6.55
CA THR A 251 24.58 -14.01 -6.81
C THR A 251 24.28 -13.07 -5.64
N LEU A 252 23.45 -12.03 -5.91
CA LEU A 252 22.96 -11.11 -4.89
C LEU A 252 21.76 -11.69 -4.11
N GLY A 253 21.23 -12.87 -4.52
CA GLY A 253 19.99 -13.46 -4.01
C GLY A 253 18.73 -12.85 -4.63
N ASP A 254 17.59 -13.48 -4.34
CA ASP A 254 16.26 -13.10 -4.91
C ASP A 254 15.40 -12.30 -3.92
N ASP A 255 15.99 -11.87 -2.80
CA ASP A 255 15.28 -11.15 -1.75
C ASP A 255 14.85 -9.75 -2.23
N PRO A 256 13.56 -9.37 -2.10
CA PRO A 256 13.08 -8.02 -2.42
C PRO A 256 13.84 -6.89 -1.69
N GLU A 257 14.43 -7.16 -0.53
CA GLU A 257 15.26 -6.23 0.24
C GLU A 257 16.51 -5.78 -0.54
N VAL A 258 17.00 -6.57 -1.51
CA VAL A 258 18.13 -6.20 -2.37
C VAL A 258 17.79 -4.96 -3.19
N ALA A 259 16.57 -4.87 -3.74
CA ALA A 259 16.14 -3.71 -4.51
C ALA A 259 15.99 -2.46 -3.62
N ALA A 260 15.45 -2.61 -2.41
CA ALA A 260 15.33 -1.53 -1.44
C ALA A 260 16.71 -1.03 -0.98
N LEU A 261 17.66 -1.93 -0.75
CA LEU A 261 19.04 -1.58 -0.42
C LEU A 261 19.74 -0.85 -1.58
N LEU A 262 19.51 -1.28 -2.82
CA LEU A 262 20.04 -0.62 -4.01
C LEU A 262 19.53 0.83 -4.11
N ASP A 263 18.25 1.08 -3.87
CA ASP A 263 17.66 2.41 -3.88
C ASP A 263 18.25 3.28 -2.75
N GLU A 264 18.40 2.72 -1.55
CA GLU A 264 19.01 3.44 -0.42
C GLU A 264 20.48 3.78 -0.69
N VAL A 265 21.26 2.86 -1.21
CA VAL A 265 22.69 3.08 -1.52
C VAL A 265 22.86 4.07 -2.67
N THR A 266 21.99 4.03 -3.68
CA THR A 266 21.96 5.04 -4.76
C THR A 266 21.80 6.45 -4.20
N ALA A 267 21.06 6.60 -3.12
CA ALA A 267 20.84 7.88 -2.44
C ALA A 267 22.02 8.31 -1.52
N LEU A 268 23.04 7.48 -1.36
CA LEU A 268 24.20 7.77 -0.50
C LEU A 268 25.47 8.15 -1.29
N VAL A 269 25.49 7.91 -2.60
CA VAL A 269 26.69 8.10 -3.44
C VAL A 269 26.42 9.04 -4.61
N GLU A 270 27.43 9.78 -5.03
CA GLU A 270 27.45 10.63 -6.22
C GLU A 270 28.30 10.03 -7.35
N LEU A 271 29.36 9.28 -7.00
CA LEU A 271 30.26 8.57 -7.92
C LEU A 271 30.38 7.11 -7.49
N PRO A 272 29.44 6.24 -7.88
CA PRO A 272 29.42 4.87 -7.40
C PRO A 272 30.59 4.05 -7.96
N THR A 273 31.26 3.32 -7.08
CA THR A 273 32.26 2.32 -7.43
C THR A 273 32.11 1.11 -6.51
N VAL A 274 31.98 -0.07 -7.09
CA VAL A 274 31.82 -1.33 -6.33
C VAL A 274 33.19 -1.96 -6.07
N TYR A 275 33.41 -2.37 -4.82
CA TYR A 275 34.57 -3.13 -4.38
C TYR A 275 34.15 -4.42 -3.70
N GLU A 276 35.05 -5.41 -3.70
CA GLU A 276 34.87 -6.72 -3.09
C GLU A 276 35.45 -6.74 -1.69
N GLY A 277 34.66 -7.16 -0.71
CA GLY A 277 35.11 -7.40 0.66
C GLY A 277 34.91 -8.87 1.06
N GLN A 278 35.61 -9.29 2.11
CA GLN A 278 35.48 -10.63 2.69
C GLN A 278 35.59 -10.59 4.20
N PHE A 279 35.04 -11.61 4.84
CA PHE A 279 35.17 -11.86 6.27
C PHE A 279 35.62 -13.30 6.50
N GLU A 280 35.99 -13.63 7.73
CA GLU A 280 36.49 -14.96 8.08
C GLU A 280 35.38 -16.00 7.97
N GLU A 281 35.64 -17.13 7.31
CA GLU A 281 34.66 -18.20 7.07
C GLU A 281 34.05 -18.79 8.34
N GLN A 282 34.75 -18.69 9.47
CA GLN A 282 34.23 -19.15 10.76
C GLN A 282 32.89 -18.51 11.15
N PHE A 283 32.63 -17.27 10.72
CA PHE A 283 31.36 -16.59 10.98
C PHE A 283 30.17 -17.24 10.26
N LEU A 284 30.38 -18.01 9.21
CA LEU A 284 29.34 -18.76 8.51
C LEU A 284 28.67 -19.86 9.38
N GLN A 285 29.20 -20.14 10.57
CA GLN A 285 28.55 -21.00 11.57
C GLN A 285 27.37 -20.30 12.29
N VAL A 286 27.31 -18.97 12.25
CA VAL A 286 26.18 -18.18 12.73
C VAL A 286 25.05 -18.27 11.70
N PRO A 287 23.77 -18.30 12.11
CA PRO A 287 22.66 -18.22 11.17
C PRO A 287 22.85 -17.09 10.14
N GLN A 288 22.72 -17.41 8.87
CA GLN A 288 23.03 -16.46 7.80
C GLN A 288 22.17 -15.20 7.88
N GLU A 289 20.94 -15.30 8.37
CA GLU A 289 20.02 -14.16 8.53
C GLU A 289 20.61 -13.10 9.48
N CYS A 290 21.34 -13.51 10.52
CA CYS A 290 22.04 -12.58 11.42
C CYS A 290 23.13 -11.80 10.69
N LEU A 291 23.95 -12.52 9.89
CA LEU A 291 25.06 -11.92 9.14
C LEU A 291 24.54 -11.00 8.02
N ILE A 292 23.50 -11.44 7.30
CA ILE A 292 22.85 -10.67 6.24
C ILE A 292 22.29 -9.36 6.81
N LEU A 293 21.56 -9.45 7.92
CA LEU A 293 20.96 -8.30 8.58
C LEU A 293 22.03 -7.29 9.02
N THR A 294 23.08 -7.79 9.68
CA THR A 294 24.21 -6.98 10.12
C THR A 294 24.85 -6.22 8.94
N MET A 295 25.11 -6.89 7.83
CA MET A 295 25.71 -6.28 6.64
C MET A 295 24.78 -5.27 5.97
N ARG A 296 23.50 -5.61 5.80
CA ARG A 296 22.54 -4.75 5.09
C ARG A 296 22.11 -3.54 5.91
N LEU A 297 21.69 -3.72 7.16
CA LEU A 297 21.15 -2.62 7.98
C LEU A 297 22.23 -1.63 8.41
N ASN A 298 23.35 -2.14 8.95
CA ASN A 298 24.35 -1.29 9.57
C ASN A 298 25.34 -0.71 8.57
N GLN A 299 25.77 -1.52 7.59
CA GLN A 299 26.87 -1.16 6.71
C GLN A 299 26.46 -0.93 5.26
N LYS A 300 25.22 -1.25 4.87
CA LYS A 300 24.71 -1.12 3.50
C LYS A 300 25.52 -1.94 2.48
N TYR A 301 26.05 -3.08 2.90
CA TYR A 301 26.76 -4.01 2.01
C TYR A 301 25.79 -4.98 1.35
N PHE A 302 26.21 -5.53 0.21
CA PHE A 302 25.50 -6.55 -0.54
C PHE A 302 26.14 -7.91 -0.29
N PRO A 303 25.55 -8.76 0.58
CA PRO A 303 26.02 -10.14 0.76
C PRO A 303 25.95 -10.92 -0.54
N LEU A 304 26.88 -11.85 -0.73
CA LEU A 304 26.92 -12.72 -1.88
C LEU A 304 26.55 -14.16 -1.51
N PHE A 305 25.78 -14.79 -2.37
CA PHE A 305 25.24 -16.13 -2.18
C PHE A 305 25.79 -17.08 -3.25
N ASP A 306 25.99 -18.33 -2.84
CA ASP A 306 26.28 -19.43 -3.74
C ASP A 306 25.02 -19.77 -4.57
N PRO A 307 25.07 -19.72 -5.91
CA PRO A 307 23.88 -19.92 -6.75
C PRO A 307 23.35 -21.35 -6.73
N ALA A 308 24.16 -22.35 -6.38
CA ALA A 308 23.75 -23.74 -6.34
C ALA A 308 23.00 -24.10 -5.05
N THR A 309 23.40 -23.49 -3.94
CA THR A 309 22.88 -23.81 -2.61
C THR A 309 21.99 -22.74 -2.01
N GLY A 310 22.03 -21.52 -2.55
CA GLY A 310 21.35 -20.34 -1.99
C GLY A 310 21.94 -19.87 -0.64
N ARG A 311 23.07 -20.44 -0.20
CA ARG A 311 23.70 -20.11 1.08
C ARG A 311 24.61 -18.92 0.98
N LEU A 312 24.68 -18.16 2.07
CA LEU A 312 25.61 -17.04 2.21
C LEU A 312 27.07 -17.51 2.03
N THR A 313 27.84 -16.76 1.25
CA THR A 313 29.31 -16.89 1.17
C THR A 313 29.98 -15.97 2.18
N HIS A 314 31.29 -16.08 2.36
CA HIS A 314 32.10 -15.17 3.20
C HIS A 314 32.47 -13.85 2.47
N ARG A 315 31.84 -13.56 1.33
CA ARG A 315 32.14 -12.40 0.48
C ARG A 315 30.93 -11.45 0.42
N PHE A 316 31.23 -10.18 0.25
CA PHE A 316 30.21 -9.14 0.11
C PHE A 316 30.72 -8.03 -0.81
N LEU A 317 29.80 -7.21 -1.34
CA LEU A 317 30.11 -6.06 -2.17
C LEU A 317 29.86 -4.77 -1.42
N ILE A 318 30.75 -3.81 -1.63
CA ILE A 318 30.77 -2.48 -1.04
C ILE A 318 30.51 -1.48 -2.16
N VAL A 319 29.52 -0.61 -2.00
CA VAL A 319 29.34 0.53 -2.91
C VAL A 319 29.98 1.75 -2.27
N SER A 320 31.11 2.15 -2.82
CA SER A 320 31.86 3.32 -2.38
C SER A 320 31.46 4.56 -3.18
N ASN A 321 31.53 5.72 -2.53
CA ASN A 321 31.40 7.03 -3.18
C ASN A 321 32.76 7.55 -3.68
N MET A 322 33.74 6.69 -3.89
CA MET A 322 35.06 7.06 -4.34
C MET A 322 35.59 6.03 -5.33
N ARG A 323 36.27 6.50 -6.37
CA ARG A 323 37.02 5.69 -7.31
C ARG A 323 38.51 5.84 -7.06
N THR A 324 39.22 4.72 -6.94
CA THR A 324 40.69 4.71 -6.78
C THR A 324 41.29 3.47 -7.46
N ASP A 325 42.49 3.61 -7.99
CA ASP A 325 43.24 2.48 -8.58
C ASP A 325 43.81 1.54 -7.51
N ASN A 326 43.96 2.03 -6.28
CA ASN A 326 44.38 1.20 -5.14
C ASN A 326 43.29 1.21 -4.04
N PRO A 327 42.31 0.30 -4.09
CA PRO A 327 41.20 0.28 -3.15
C PRO A 327 41.52 -0.39 -1.80
N VAL A 328 42.74 -0.80 -1.55
CA VAL A 328 43.15 -1.59 -0.34
C VAL A 328 42.64 -0.93 0.94
N ASN A 329 42.85 0.37 1.13
CA ASN A 329 42.40 1.08 2.32
C ASN A 329 40.89 1.15 2.45
N ILE A 330 40.14 1.23 1.33
CA ILE A 330 38.67 1.20 1.33
C ILE A 330 38.18 -0.18 1.75
N VAL A 331 38.72 -1.24 1.10
CA VAL A 331 38.32 -2.63 1.36
C VAL A 331 38.66 -3.04 2.79
N GLU A 332 39.91 -2.86 3.21
CA GLU A 332 40.36 -3.20 4.57
C GLU A 332 39.63 -2.40 5.64
N GLY A 333 39.37 -1.11 5.39
CA GLY A 333 38.57 -0.26 6.29
C GLY A 333 37.18 -0.81 6.50
N ASN A 334 36.47 -1.20 5.44
CA ASN A 334 35.14 -1.77 5.50
C ASN A 334 35.13 -3.18 6.14
N GLN A 335 36.12 -4.04 5.81
CA GLN A 335 36.28 -5.35 6.46
C GLN A 335 36.56 -5.19 7.97
N ARG A 336 37.35 -4.20 8.36
CA ARG A 336 37.62 -3.89 9.79
C ARG A 336 36.36 -3.44 10.54
N VAL A 337 35.45 -2.75 9.87
CA VAL A 337 34.18 -2.29 10.49
C VAL A 337 33.18 -3.43 10.62
N VAL A 338 33.11 -4.34 9.64
CA VAL A 338 32.11 -5.44 9.68
C VAL A 338 32.51 -6.54 10.67
N ARG A 339 33.83 -6.84 10.81
CA ARG A 339 34.33 -7.94 11.65
C ARG A 339 33.82 -7.90 13.11
N PRO A 340 33.90 -6.79 13.86
CA PRO A 340 33.37 -6.73 15.24
C PRO A 340 31.88 -7.04 15.29
N ARG A 341 31.12 -6.57 14.32
CA ARG A 341 29.65 -6.80 14.26
C ARG A 341 29.32 -8.28 14.03
N LEU A 342 30.10 -8.97 13.18
CA LEU A 342 29.94 -10.41 12.99
C LEU A 342 30.40 -11.20 14.23
N ALA A 343 31.43 -10.73 14.92
CA ALA A 343 31.88 -11.30 16.18
C ALA A 343 30.85 -11.12 17.30
N ASP A 344 30.17 -9.98 17.38
CA ASP A 344 29.07 -9.76 18.32
C ASP A 344 27.92 -10.73 18.02
N ALA A 345 27.54 -10.89 16.74
CA ALA A 345 26.51 -11.84 16.34
C ALA A 345 26.88 -13.28 16.71
N GLN A 346 28.14 -13.68 16.49
CA GLN A 346 28.64 -14.99 16.90
C GLN A 346 28.55 -15.17 18.43
N PHE A 347 29.00 -14.18 19.18
CA PHE A 347 28.98 -14.21 20.64
C PHE A 347 27.56 -14.32 21.19
N PHE A 348 26.61 -13.56 20.65
CA PHE A 348 25.20 -13.65 21.07
C PHE A 348 24.63 -15.04 20.74
N PHE A 349 24.86 -15.54 19.53
CA PHE A 349 24.38 -16.86 19.12
C PHE A 349 24.92 -17.98 20.01
N GLU A 350 26.23 -18.00 20.26
CA GLU A 350 26.86 -18.99 21.11
C GLU A 350 26.42 -18.90 22.58
N THR A 351 26.21 -17.67 23.06
CA THR A 351 25.73 -17.43 24.44
C THR A 351 24.27 -17.86 24.58
N ASP A 352 23.43 -17.54 23.62
CA ASP A 352 22.02 -17.91 23.66
C ASP A 352 21.80 -19.43 23.62
N ARG A 353 22.64 -20.16 22.86
CA ARG A 353 22.58 -21.64 22.81
C ARG A 353 22.92 -22.36 24.12
N LYS A 354 23.52 -21.66 25.08
CA LYS A 354 23.82 -22.24 26.40
C LYS A 354 22.56 -22.45 27.26
N THR A 355 21.47 -21.76 26.91
CA THR A 355 20.19 -21.85 27.63
C THR A 355 19.12 -22.37 26.66
N PRO A 356 18.50 -23.53 26.91
CA PRO A 356 17.43 -24.04 26.07
C PRO A 356 16.30 -23.04 25.89
N LEU A 357 15.68 -22.99 24.70
CA LEU A 357 14.62 -22.05 24.38
C LEU A 357 13.45 -22.13 25.37
N ALA A 358 13.08 -23.36 25.78
CA ALA A 358 12.03 -23.60 26.76
C ALA A 358 12.28 -22.95 28.13
N ALA A 359 13.54 -22.85 28.57
CA ALA A 359 13.88 -22.20 29.82
C ALA A 359 13.72 -20.68 29.81
N ARG A 360 13.54 -20.10 28.63
CA ARG A 360 13.30 -18.64 28.45
C ARG A 360 11.82 -18.27 28.53
N VAL A 361 10.92 -19.23 28.52
CA VAL A 361 9.46 -18.98 28.54
C VAL A 361 9.04 -18.20 29.77
N GLU A 362 9.57 -18.50 30.94
CA GLU A 362 9.24 -17.80 32.20
C GLU A 362 9.61 -16.30 32.13
N GLN A 363 10.64 -15.92 31.40
CA GLN A 363 11.08 -14.54 31.23
C GLN A 363 10.02 -13.69 30.49
N LEU A 364 9.13 -14.31 29.71
CA LEU A 364 8.02 -13.63 29.04
C LEU A 364 7.02 -13.01 30.02
N GLY A 365 7.02 -13.43 31.30
CA GLY A 365 6.24 -12.82 32.36
C GLY A 365 6.68 -11.40 32.71
N SER A 366 7.91 -11.02 32.39
CA SER A 366 8.44 -9.66 32.59
C SER A 366 8.26 -8.75 31.37
N ILE A 367 7.89 -9.30 30.23
CA ILE A 367 7.70 -8.56 28.97
C ILE A 367 6.21 -8.19 28.81
N VAL A 368 5.91 -6.90 28.84
CA VAL A 368 4.53 -6.43 28.65
C VAL A 368 4.12 -6.61 27.19
N TYR A 369 3.03 -7.35 26.96
CA TYR A 369 2.38 -7.40 25.66
C TYR A 369 1.54 -6.15 25.42
N HIS A 370 0.61 -5.88 26.33
CA HIS A 370 -0.16 -4.65 26.36
C HIS A 370 -0.70 -4.40 27.78
N ASN A 371 -0.69 -3.15 28.24
CA ASN A 371 -1.08 -2.81 29.63
C ASN A 371 -2.46 -3.33 30.05
N LYS A 372 -3.42 -3.47 29.12
CA LYS A 372 -4.76 -4.00 29.38
C LYS A 372 -4.89 -5.52 29.16
N LEU A 373 -3.94 -6.14 28.44
CA LEU A 373 -3.96 -7.56 28.05
C LEU A 373 -2.90 -8.40 28.75
N GLY A 374 -2.04 -7.77 29.55
CA GLY A 374 -1.04 -8.44 30.35
C GLY A 374 0.31 -8.64 29.65
N THR A 375 1.03 -9.66 30.08
CA THR A 375 2.38 -9.98 29.66
C THR A 375 2.40 -10.88 28.41
N GLN A 376 3.59 -11.04 27.81
CA GLN A 376 3.79 -12.02 26.72
C GLN A 376 3.56 -13.46 27.20
N LEU A 377 3.82 -13.79 28.46
CA LEU A 377 3.54 -15.12 29.00
C LEU A 377 2.03 -15.39 29.05
N GLU A 378 1.23 -14.43 29.53
CA GLU A 378 -0.23 -14.56 29.54
C GLU A 378 -0.78 -14.69 28.13
N ARG A 379 -0.21 -13.97 27.16
CA ARG A 379 -0.56 -14.11 25.74
C ARG A 379 -0.22 -15.52 25.22
N VAL A 380 0.96 -16.02 25.52
CA VAL A 380 1.39 -17.37 25.14
C VAL A 380 0.40 -18.42 25.65
N GLU A 381 -0.06 -18.31 26.89
CA GLU A 381 -1.05 -19.26 27.45
C GLU A 381 -2.39 -19.21 26.68
N ARG A 382 -2.85 -18.03 26.29
CA ARG A 382 -4.04 -17.91 25.43
C ARG A 382 -3.83 -18.54 24.07
N VAL A 383 -2.71 -18.23 23.41
CA VAL A 383 -2.37 -18.80 22.09
C VAL A 383 -2.25 -20.33 22.15
N ARG A 384 -1.67 -20.89 23.22
CA ARG A 384 -1.61 -22.34 23.46
C ARG A 384 -3.01 -22.97 23.50
N ALA A 385 -3.92 -22.38 24.25
CA ALA A 385 -5.29 -22.87 24.35
C ALA A 385 -6.01 -22.87 23.00
N ILE A 386 -5.86 -21.79 22.23
CA ILE A 386 -6.41 -21.68 20.88
C ILE A 386 -5.76 -22.70 19.94
N ALA A 387 -4.44 -22.83 19.96
CA ALA A 387 -3.70 -23.76 19.10
C ALA A 387 -4.11 -25.21 19.33
N ARG A 388 -4.26 -25.64 20.62
CA ARG A 388 -4.78 -26.97 20.95
C ARG A 388 -6.18 -27.20 20.38
N GLY A 389 -7.09 -26.21 20.54
CA GLY A 389 -8.44 -26.30 20.01
C GLY A 389 -8.48 -26.42 18.50
N VAL A 390 -7.75 -25.56 17.80
CA VAL A 390 -7.67 -25.57 16.33
C VAL A 390 -7.04 -26.87 15.82
N ALA A 391 -5.93 -27.33 16.42
CA ALA A 391 -5.29 -28.60 16.05
C ALA A 391 -6.25 -29.78 16.23
N GLY A 392 -6.97 -29.82 17.36
CA GLY A 392 -7.96 -30.86 17.61
C GLY A 392 -9.10 -30.88 16.60
N GLN A 393 -9.64 -29.72 16.24
CA GLN A 393 -10.69 -29.59 15.23
C GLN A 393 -10.22 -30.04 13.84
N LEU A 394 -8.98 -29.74 13.48
CA LEU A 394 -8.41 -30.13 12.18
C LEU A 394 -7.86 -31.57 12.17
N GLY A 395 -7.88 -32.31 13.29
CA GLY A 395 -7.28 -33.64 13.39
C GLY A 395 -5.75 -33.64 13.30
N GLY A 396 -5.12 -32.49 13.67
CA GLY A 396 -3.67 -32.31 13.70
C GLY A 396 -3.02 -32.80 15.01
N ASP A 397 -1.71 -32.64 15.09
CA ASP A 397 -0.93 -32.96 16.31
C ASP A 397 -1.11 -31.83 17.36
N VAL A 398 -1.99 -32.10 18.35
CA VAL A 398 -2.29 -31.15 19.44
C VAL A 398 -1.06 -30.89 20.31
N SER A 399 -0.21 -31.91 20.52
CA SER A 399 1.00 -31.79 21.36
C SER A 399 2.04 -30.90 20.68
N ALA A 400 2.26 -31.10 19.37
CA ALA A 400 3.16 -30.25 18.58
C ALA A 400 2.65 -28.81 18.49
N ALA A 401 1.33 -28.60 18.32
CA ALA A 401 0.72 -27.28 18.28
C ALA A 401 0.85 -26.55 19.62
N ASP A 402 0.61 -27.23 20.75
CA ASP A 402 0.80 -26.66 22.09
C ASP A 402 2.27 -26.30 22.34
N ARG A 403 3.19 -27.20 21.95
CA ARG A 403 4.63 -26.98 22.10
C ARG A 403 5.11 -25.79 21.26
N ALA A 404 4.68 -25.70 20.02
CA ALA A 404 5.00 -24.58 19.15
C ALA A 404 4.49 -23.25 19.73
N ALA A 405 3.25 -23.23 20.22
CA ALA A 405 2.67 -22.04 20.85
C ALA A 405 3.40 -21.63 22.14
N LEU A 406 3.82 -22.59 22.96
CA LEU A 406 4.62 -22.35 24.16
C LEU A 406 5.94 -21.65 23.83
N LEU A 407 6.62 -22.09 22.78
CA LEU A 407 7.95 -21.61 22.41
C LEU A 407 7.92 -20.38 21.49
N ALA A 408 6.75 -20.02 20.93
CA ALA A 408 6.61 -19.05 19.85
C ALA A 408 7.24 -17.68 20.14
N LYS A 409 7.27 -17.24 21.39
CA LYS A 409 7.81 -15.95 21.81
C LYS A 409 9.04 -16.05 22.71
N ALA A 410 9.54 -17.26 22.96
CA ALA A 410 10.62 -17.48 23.92
C ALA A 410 11.94 -16.85 23.48
N ASP A 411 12.16 -16.65 22.18
CA ASP A 411 13.34 -15.97 21.61
C ASP A 411 13.38 -14.48 21.90
N LEU A 412 12.27 -13.85 22.31
CA LEU A 412 12.28 -12.46 22.81
C LEU A 412 13.15 -12.28 24.06
N GLY A 413 13.41 -13.36 24.81
CA GLY A 413 14.35 -13.40 25.94
C GLY A 413 15.79 -13.68 25.53
N SER A 414 16.14 -13.76 24.24
CA SER A 414 17.51 -13.98 23.77
C SER A 414 18.28 -12.70 23.54
N ASN A 415 19.62 -12.75 23.65
CA ASN A 415 20.48 -11.60 23.36
C ASN A 415 20.41 -11.22 21.89
N MET A 416 20.35 -12.22 20.98
CA MET A 416 20.28 -11.99 19.55
C MET A 416 19.02 -11.21 19.15
N VAL A 417 17.84 -11.57 19.64
CA VAL A 417 16.60 -10.85 19.35
C VAL A 417 16.55 -9.52 20.07
N GLY A 418 17.19 -9.41 21.22
CA GLY A 418 17.36 -8.10 21.92
C GLY A 418 18.16 -7.10 21.10
N GLU A 419 19.22 -7.54 20.40
CA GLU A 419 20.02 -6.70 19.48
C GLU A 419 19.35 -6.52 18.11
N PHE A 420 18.76 -7.61 17.57
CA PHE A 420 18.12 -7.65 16.25
C PHE A 420 16.66 -8.10 16.36
N PRO A 421 15.73 -7.20 16.73
CA PRO A 421 14.31 -7.54 16.88
C PRO A 421 13.65 -8.12 15.62
N GLU A 422 14.21 -7.84 14.44
CA GLU A 422 13.75 -8.36 13.15
C GLU A 422 13.95 -9.87 13.03
N LEU A 423 14.82 -10.46 13.84
CA LEU A 423 15.11 -11.89 13.83
C LEU A 423 14.21 -12.72 14.75
N GLN A 424 13.21 -12.10 15.41
CA GLN A 424 12.24 -12.85 16.21
C GLN A 424 11.52 -13.88 15.35
N GLY A 425 11.34 -15.08 15.90
CA GLY A 425 10.81 -16.25 15.20
C GLY A 425 11.86 -17.00 14.39
N VAL A 426 12.72 -16.31 13.64
CA VAL A 426 13.86 -16.93 12.94
C VAL A 426 14.83 -17.52 13.94
N MET A 427 15.24 -16.74 14.94
CA MET A 427 16.13 -17.22 15.99
C MET A 427 15.47 -18.28 16.87
N GLY A 428 14.19 -18.13 17.19
CA GLY A 428 13.41 -19.15 17.88
C GLY A 428 13.46 -20.49 17.16
N ALA A 429 13.36 -20.51 15.84
CA ALA A 429 13.48 -21.74 15.04
C ALA A 429 14.90 -22.35 15.10
N TYR A 430 15.95 -21.55 15.01
CA TYR A 430 17.33 -22.04 15.13
C TYR A 430 17.62 -22.62 16.51
N TYR A 431 17.18 -21.96 17.57
CA TYR A 431 17.36 -22.45 18.95
C TYR A 431 16.54 -23.71 19.18
N ALA A 432 15.27 -23.76 18.76
CA ALA A 432 14.44 -24.94 18.84
C ALA A 432 15.07 -26.18 18.13
N ALA A 433 15.58 -25.95 16.90
CA ALA A 433 16.30 -27.02 16.18
C ALA A 433 17.56 -27.48 16.92
N GLY A 434 18.32 -26.55 17.49
CA GLY A 434 19.50 -26.85 18.31
C GLY A 434 19.18 -27.57 19.60
N ASP A 435 18.02 -27.36 20.19
CA ASP A 435 17.50 -28.04 21.39
C ASP A 435 16.86 -29.39 21.07
N GLY A 436 16.74 -29.79 19.80
CA GLY A 436 16.17 -31.08 19.36
C GLY A 436 14.64 -31.10 19.31
N GLU A 437 13.98 -29.94 19.20
CA GLU A 437 12.53 -29.88 19.01
C GLU A 437 12.12 -30.50 17.64
N PRO A 438 10.90 -31.09 17.55
CA PRO A 438 10.41 -31.63 16.28
C PRO A 438 10.40 -30.62 15.15
N GLU A 439 10.66 -31.06 13.92
CA GLU A 439 10.69 -30.17 12.74
C GLU A 439 9.39 -29.38 12.55
N SER A 440 8.23 -29.98 12.85
CA SER A 440 6.93 -29.29 12.80
C SER A 440 6.85 -28.08 13.74
N VAL A 441 7.48 -28.19 14.93
CA VAL A 441 7.60 -27.09 15.89
C VAL A 441 8.57 -26.03 15.37
N VAL A 442 9.73 -26.44 14.88
CA VAL A 442 10.74 -25.53 14.29
C VAL A 442 10.15 -24.73 13.15
N GLN A 443 9.43 -25.37 12.23
CA GLN A 443 8.77 -24.72 11.11
C GLN A 443 7.65 -23.78 11.57
N ALA A 444 6.92 -24.11 12.62
CA ALA A 444 5.89 -23.25 13.18
C ALA A 444 6.51 -21.93 13.72
N LEU A 445 7.60 -22.01 14.46
CA LEU A 445 8.32 -20.85 14.98
C LEU A 445 8.85 -19.97 13.84
N ARG A 446 9.44 -20.57 12.80
CA ARG A 446 9.97 -19.87 11.64
C ARG A 446 8.90 -19.11 10.86
N ASN A 447 7.69 -19.69 10.75
CA ASN A 447 6.62 -19.17 9.87
C ASN A 447 5.59 -18.29 10.58
N GLN A 448 5.64 -18.14 11.91
CA GLN A 448 4.63 -17.40 12.68
C GLN A 448 4.44 -15.94 12.26
N TYR A 449 5.50 -15.28 11.80
CA TYR A 449 5.47 -13.87 11.41
C TYR A 449 5.22 -13.63 9.91
N ARG A 450 4.92 -14.67 9.13
CA ARG A 450 4.50 -14.48 7.73
C ARG A 450 3.27 -13.57 7.65
N ASN A 451 3.18 -12.79 6.58
CA ASN A 451 2.00 -11.93 6.38
C ASN A 451 0.77 -12.74 5.95
N ARG A 452 0.97 -13.78 5.14
CA ARG A 452 -0.09 -14.65 4.60
C ARG A 452 0.46 -16.04 4.25
N TYR A 453 -0.45 -16.98 4.09
CA TYR A 453 -0.17 -18.27 3.46
C TYR A 453 -0.39 -18.17 1.95
N ASP A 454 0.54 -18.68 1.16
CA ASP A 454 0.60 -18.58 -0.29
C ASP A 454 0.68 -19.95 -0.98
N ALA A 455 0.67 -21.04 -0.23
CA ALA A 455 0.70 -22.41 -0.70
C ALA A 455 -0.23 -23.32 0.14
N PRO A 456 -0.80 -24.39 -0.46
CA PRO A 456 -1.66 -25.33 0.25
C PRO A 456 -1.02 -25.88 1.51
N VAL A 457 -1.78 -25.92 2.60
CA VAL A 457 -1.31 -26.51 3.87
C VAL A 457 -1.18 -28.01 3.71
N THR A 458 0.04 -28.51 3.89
CA THR A 458 0.34 -29.95 3.91
C THR A 458 0.33 -30.49 5.35
N ARG A 459 0.52 -31.80 5.51
CA ARG A 459 0.62 -32.41 6.83
C ARG A 459 1.82 -31.87 7.61
N GLU A 460 2.93 -31.63 6.93
CA GLU A 460 4.17 -31.10 7.51
C GLU A 460 4.03 -29.65 7.95
N SER A 461 3.24 -28.85 7.23
CA SER A 461 3.02 -27.43 7.53
C SER A 461 1.80 -27.14 8.41
N LEU A 462 1.02 -28.17 8.79
CA LEU A 462 -0.22 -27.98 9.54
C LEU A 462 0.02 -27.34 10.92
N THR A 463 1.03 -27.77 11.66
CA THR A 463 1.38 -27.18 12.96
C THR A 463 1.71 -25.69 12.84
N ALA A 464 2.42 -25.32 11.77
CA ALA A 464 2.73 -23.92 11.49
C ALA A 464 1.46 -23.11 11.15
N ALA A 465 0.55 -23.68 10.36
CA ALA A 465 -0.73 -23.03 10.06
C ALA A 465 -1.60 -22.86 11.32
N VAL A 466 -1.63 -23.85 12.20
CA VAL A 466 -2.35 -23.79 13.48
C VAL A 466 -1.83 -22.66 14.38
N LEU A 467 -0.52 -22.56 14.58
CA LEU A 467 0.09 -21.49 15.37
C LEU A 467 -0.21 -20.12 14.74
N PHE A 468 -0.06 -20.01 13.42
CA PHE A 468 -0.34 -18.80 12.66
C PHE A 468 -1.78 -18.31 12.84
N ILE A 469 -2.77 -19.22 12.79
CA ILE A 469 -4.19 -18.92 13.01
C ILE A 469 -4.43 -18.52 14.46
N ALA A 470 -3.87 -19.24 15.43
CA ALA A 470 -4.08 -19.00 16.85
C ALA A 470 -3.58 -17.62 17.28
N GLU A 471 -2.40 -17.21 16.84
CA GLU A 471 -1.85 -15.89 17.15
C GLU A 471 -2.70 -14.75 16.58
N ARG A 472 -3.21 -14.91 15.37
CA ARG A 472 -4.01 -13.88 14.72
C ARG A 472 -5.39 -13.77 15.33
N ALA A 473 -6.00 -14.88 15.69
CA ALA A 473 -7.29 -14.89 16.39
C ALA A 473 -7.17 -14.21 17.76
N GLU A 474 -6.13 -14.55 18.55
CA GLU A 474 -5.86 -13.90 19.83
C GLU A 474 -5.68 -12.39 19.68
N THR A 475 -4.87 -11.98 18.72
CA THR A 475 -4.58 -10.57 18.46
C THR A 475 -5.84 -9.81 18.03
N LEU A 476 -6.61 -10.34 17.07
CA LEU A 476 -7.84 -9.70 16.59
C LEU A 476 -8.84 -9.51 17.72
N VAL A 477 -9.12 -10.57 18.49
CA VAL A 477 -10.10 -10.51 19.58
C VAL A 477 -9.61 -9.63 20.72
N GLY A 478 -8.36 -9.82 21.17
CA GLY A 478 -7.82 -9.11 22.34
C GLY A 478 -7.65 -7.61 22.12
N ILE A 479 -7.04 -7.23 20.99
CA ILE A 479 -6.79 -5.81 20.68
C ILE A 479 -8.10 -5.08 20.37
N TRP A 480 -9.03 -5.73 19.68
CA TRP A 480 -10.35 -5.17 19.42
C TRP A 480 -11.14 -4.91 20.72
N ALA A 481 -11.17 -5.89 21.61
CA ALA A 481 -11.87 -5.82 22.89
C ALA A 481 -11.45 -4.66 23.80
N ILE A 482 -10.21 -4.19 23.66
CA ILE A 482 -9.71 -3.02 24.42
C ILE A 482 -9.92 -1.68 23.71
N GLY A 483 -10.69 -1.66 22.60
CA GLY A 483 -11.06 -0.45 21.87
C GLY A 483 -9.99 0.07 20.90
N LEU A 484 -9.06 -0.78 20.47
CA LEU A 484 -7.98 -0.41 19.55
C LEU A 484 -8.19 -0.96 18.13
N ALA A 485 -9.45 -0.92 17.67
CA ALA A 485 -9.81 -1.22 16.29
C ALA A 485 -9.11 -0.25 15.31
N PRO A 486 -8.75 -0.69 14.09
CA PRO A 486 -8.13 0.16 13.08
C PRO A 486 -9.04 1.32 12.67
N THR A 487 -8.50 2.53 12.56
CA THR A 487 -9.24 3.73 12.14
C THR A 487 -8.47 4.46 11.02
N GLY A 488 -9.12 4.74 9.89
CA GLY A 488 -8.49 5.40 8.74
C GLY A 488 -7.18 4.72 8.33
N GLU A 489 -6.06 5.45 8.31
CA GLU A 489 -4.73 4.90 8.02
C GLU A 489 -4.03 4.26 9.25
N ARG A 490 -4.57 4.43 10.45
CA ARG A 490 -3.95 3.95 11.70
C ARG A 490 -4.31 2.51 11.97
N ASP A 491 -3.27 1.66 12.06
CA ASP A 491 -3.36 0.24 12.44
C ASP A 491 -2.06 -0.18 13.16
N PRO A 492 -1.81 0.33 14.38
CA PRO A 492 -0.53 0.12 15.06
C PRO A 492 -0.28 -1.35 15.46
N PHE A 493 -1.34 -2.16 15.55
CA PHE A 493 -1.25 -3.58 15.89
C PHE A 493 -1.37 -4.53 14.70
N GLY A 494 -1.51 -3.99 13.48
CA GLY A 494 -1.55 -4.78 12.26
C GLY A 494 -2.79 -5.66 12.12
N LEU A 495 -3.95 -5.23 12.65
CA LEU A 495 -5.19 -6.03 12.61
C LEU A 495 -5.66 -6.30 11.17
N ARG A 496 -5.41 -5.37 10.23
CA ARG A 496 -5.71 -5.61 8.81
C ARG A 496 -4.88 -6.75 8.24
N ARG A 497 -3.58 -6.80 8.58
CA ARG A 497 -2.69 -7.92 8.19
C ARG A 497 -3.10 -9.22 8.88
N ALA A 498 -3.51 -9.16 10.15
CA ALA A 498 -3.98 -10.33 10.87
C ALA A 498 -5.25 -10.91 10.22
N ALA A 499 -6.22 -10.08 9.84
CA ALA A 499 -7.44 -10.50 9.14
C ALA A 499 -7.13 -11.13 7.77
N LEU A 500 -6.31 -10.48 6.94
CA LEU A 500 -5.88 -11.02 5.63
C LEU A 500 -5.07 -12.32 5.79
N GLY A 501 -4.27 -12.41 6.85
CA GLY A 501 -3.56 -13.64 7.20
C GLY A 501 -4.52 -14.79 7.51
N LEU A 502 -5.55 -14.57 8.33
CA LEU A 502 -6.58 -15.58 8.61
C LEU A 502 -7.31 -16.02 7.34
N ILE A 503 -7.72 -15.09 6.50
CA ILE A 503 -8.38 -15.39 5.23
C ILE A 503 -7.49 -16.32 4.40
N SER A 504 -6.23 -15.96 4.20
CA SER A 504 -5.29 -16.80 3.42
C SER A 504 -5.09 -18.17 4.04
N ALA A 505 -5.03 -18.28 5.38
CA ALA A 505 -4.89 -19.57 6.05
C ALA A 505 -6.11 -20.48 5.83
N PHE A 506 -7.33 -19.95 5.88
CA PHE A 506 -8.55 -20.70 5.57
C PHE A 506 -8.59 -21.16 4.11
N GLU A 507 -8.21 -20.30 3.17
CA GLU A 507 -8.10 -20.65 1.75
C GLU A 507 -7.09 -21.80 1.53
N GLN A 508 -5.91 -21.71 2.16
CA GLN A 508 -4.87 -22.72 1.99
C GLN A 508 -5.13 -24.02 2.77
N LEU A 509 -5.87 -23.96 3.87
CA LEU A 509 -6.40 -25.17 4.52
C LEU A 509 -7.40 -25.90 3.62
N ALA A 510 -8.26 -25.17 2.91
CA ALA A 510 -9.18 -25.78 1.94
C ALA A 510 -8.40 -26.35 0.74
N ALA A 511 -7.45 -25.62 0.19
CA ALA A 511 -6.59 -26.10 -0.90
C ALA A 511 -5.78 -27.35 -0.52
N GLY A 512 -5.39 -27.48 0.75
CA GLY A 512 -4.72 -28.65 1.32
C GLY A 512 -5.66 -29.80 1.71
N GLY A 513 -7.00 -29.63 1.56
CA GLY A 513 -7.99 -30.65 1.86
C GLY A 513 -8.38 -30.78 3.34
N TRP A 514 -7.91 -29.86 4.21
CA TRP A 514 -8.27 -29.85 5.64
C TRP A 514 -9.67 -29.29 5.89
N LEU A 515 -10.12 -28.40 5.05
CA LEU A 515 -11.49 -27.87 5.01
C LEU A 515 -12.11 -28.24 3.66
N LYS A 516 -13.19 -29.01 3.67
CA LYS A 516 -13.87 -29.42 2.45
C LYS A 516 -14.76 -28.28 1.96
N ILE A 517 -14.63 -27.91 0.70
CA ILE A 517 -15.47 -26.85 0.09
C ILE A 517 -16.97 -27.18 0.16
N SER A 518 -17.29 -28.49 0.12
CA SER A 518 -18.66 -29.02 0.16
C SER A 518 -19.34 -28.96 1.54
N GLN A 519 -18.65 -28.56 2.59
CA GLN A 519 -19.15 -28.66 3.96
C GLN A 519 -18.75 -27.41 4.78
N ASP A 520 -19.53 -27.15 5.83
CA ASP A 520 -19.08 -26.31 6.94
C ASP A 520 -17.95 -27.09 7.63
N GLY A 521 -16.71 -26.71 7.38
CA GLY A 521 -15.55 -27.47 7.82
C GLY A 521 -15.46 -27.63 9.34
N PRO A 522 -14.55 -28.47 9.84
CA PRO A 522 -14.35 -28.69 11.29
C PRO A 522 -13.92 -27.43 12.02
N LEU A 523 -13.37 -26.44 11.31
CA LEU A 523 -12.97 -25.12 11.80
C LEU A 523 -13.81 -24.04 11.08
N SER A 524 -14.59 -23.28 11.81
CA SER A 524 -15.31 -22.11 11.32
C SER A 524 -14.70 -20.82 11.87
N LEU A 525 -14.96 -19.69 11.21
CA LEU A 525 -14.52 -18.38 11.72
C LEU A 525 -15.17 -18.07 13.07
N ASP A 526 -16.48 -18.26 13.19
CA ASP A 526 -17.20 -17.99 14.44
C ASP A 526 -16.67 -18.87 15.57
N GLY A 527 -16.51 -20.18 15.36
CA GLY A 527 -15.93 -21.09 16.34
C GLY A 527 -14.49 -20.75 16.74
N LEU A 528 -13.69 -20.23 15.80
CA LEU A 528 -12.34 -19.73 16.09
C LEU A 528 -12.37 -18.47 16.96
N LEU A 529 -13.24 -17.52 16.66
CA LEU A 529 -13.38 -16.29 17.44
C LEU A 529 -13.93 -16.57 18.84
N ASP A 530 -14.91 -17.47 18.97
CA ASP A 530 -15.44 -17.91 20.26
C ASP A 530 -14.35 -18.61 21.10
N LEU A 531 -13.57 -19.51 20.48
CA LEU A 531 -12.45 -20.17 21.13
C LEU A 531 -11.40 -19.13 21.60
N ALA A 532 -11.07 -18.16 20.78
CA ALA A 532 -10.14 -17.10 21.15
C ALA A 532 -10.69 -16.27 22.33
N ALA A 533 -11.95 -15.86 22.27
CA ALA A 533 -12.60 -15.08 23.34
C ALA A 533 -12.63 -15.84 24.66
N SER A 534 -12.85 -17.16 24.64
CA SER A 534 -12.91 -18.01 25.83
C SER A 534 -11.58 -18.07 26.61
N THR A 535 -10.48 -17.70 26.00
CA THR A 535 -9.14 -17.70 26.63
C THR A 535 -8.88 -16.44 27.47
N PHE A 536 -9.70 -15.43 27.35
CA PHE A 536 -9.60 -14.21 28.15
C PHE A 536 -10.42 -14.34 29.44
N PRO A 537 -10.05 -13.59 30.50
CA PRO A 537 -10.83 -13.59 31.73
C PRO A 537 -12.29 -13.18 31.48
N ALA A 538 -13.20 -13.76 32.25
CA ALA A 538 -14.64 -13.45 32.15
C ALA A 538 -14.91 -11.95 32.22
N GLY A 539 -15.74 -11.44 31.30
CA GLY A 539 -16.12 -10.03 31.19
C GLY A 539 -15.04 -9.12 30.55
N LYS A 540 -13.92 -9.65 30.09
CA LYS A 540 -12.90 -8.88 29.37
C LYS A 540 -13.25 -8.62 27.91
N ILE A 541 -14.02 -9.47 27.30
CA ILE A 541 -14.45 -9.35 25.90
C ILE A 541 -15.88 -8.77 25.88
N PRO A 542 -16.09 -7.52 25.41
CA PRO A 542 -17.40 -6.95 25.19
C PRO A 542 -18.25 -7.79 24.23
N ALA A 543 -19.57 -7.79 24.40
CA ALA A 543 -20.48 -8.63 23.60
C ALA A 543 -20.49 -8.32 22.10
N ASP A 544 -20.17 -7.08 21.72
CA ASP A 544 -20.10 -6.60 20.34
C ASP A 544 -18.77 -6.93 19.64
N THR A 545 -17.74 -7.29 20.41
CA THR A 545 -16.39 -7.55 19.88
C THR A 545 -16.39 -8.61 18.76
N LEU A 546 -16.96 -9.79 19.00
CA LEU A 546 -16.90 -10.87 18.02
C LEU A 546 -17.70 -10.57 16.75
N PRO A 547 -18.94 -10.03 16.82
CA PRO A 547 -19.67 -9.56 15.64
C PRO A 547 -18.89 -8.51 14.83
N GLU A 548 -18.24 -7.55 15.48
CA GLU A 548 -17.47 -6.51 14.82
C GLU A 548 -16.20 -7.05 14.18
N VAL A 549 -15.43 -7.91 14.85
CA VAL A 549 -14.24 -8.58 14.29
C VAL A 549 -14.62 -9.43 13.08
N ARG A 550 -15.73 -10.18 13.18
CA ARG A 550 -16.26 -10.96 12.05
C ARG A 550 -16.58 -10.07 10.85
N ALA A 551 -17.34 -9.00 11.07
CA ALA A 551 -17.69 -8.05 10.02
C ALA A 551 -16.43 -7.42 9.38
N PHE A 552 -15.43 -7.07 10.20
CA PHE A 552 -14.16 -6.53 9.75
C PHE A 552 -13.38 -7.52 8.86
N ILE A 553 -13.34 -8.80 9.22
CA ILE A 553 -12.65 -9.83 8.42
C ILE A 553 -13.34 -9.96 7.05
N TYR A 554 -14.68 -10.04 6.99
CA TYR A 554 -15.41 -10.10 5.72
C TYR A 554 -15.25 -8.81 4.89
N GLU A 555 -15.19 -7.64 5.53
CA GLU A 555 -14.90 -6.37 4.84
C GLU A 555 -13.50 -6.39 4.19
N ARG A 556 -12.48 -6.91 4.90
CA ARG A 556 -11.12 -7.05 4.34
C ARG A 556 -11.10 -8.03 3.16
N TYR A 557 -11.81 -9.15 3.28
CA TYR A 557 -11.92 -10.12 2.18
C TYR A 557 -12.65 -9.53 0.97
N ARG A 558 -13.75 -8.84 1.20
CA ARG A 558 -14.45 -8.07 0.17
C ARG A 558 -13.51 -7.12 -0.58
N ASN A 559 -12.74 -6.32 0.13
CA ASN A 559 -11.83 -5.35 -0.47
C ASN A 559 -10.70 -6.02 -1.25
N GLN A 560 -10.22 -7.18 -0.82
CA GLN A 560 -9.26 -7.98 -1.57
C GLN A 560 -9.88 -8.48 -2.88
N LEU A 561 -11.03 -9.13 -2.80
CA LEU A 561 -11.67 -9.79 -3.94
C LEU A 561 -12.17 -8.82 -5.02
N ILE A 562 -12.60 -7.60 -4.66
CA ILE A 562 -13.00 -6.56 -5.63
C ILE A 562 -11.86 -6.17 -6.56
N ASN A 563 -10.61 -6.27 -6.14
CA ASN A 563 -9.45 -6.00 -6.97
C ASN A 563 -9.12 -7.15 -7.96
N GLU A 564 -9.67 -8.34 -7.71
CA GLU A 564 -9.33 -9.58 -8.44
C GLU A 564 -10.53 -10.14 -9.22
N SER A 565 -11.77 -9.72 -8.89
CA SER A 565 -13.01 -10.32 -9.37
C SER A 565 -14.10 -9.29 -9.64
N ASP A 566 -15.17 -9.72 -10.33
CA ASP A 566 -16.34 -8.86 -10.56
C ASP A 566 -16.95 -8.36 -9.25
N ARG A 567 -17.12 -7.05 -9.14
CA ARG A 567 -17.61 -6.38 -7.93
C ARG A 567 -18.98 -6.86 -7.49
N ASN A 568 -19.91 -7.04 -8.45
CA ASN A 568 -21.29 -7.44 -8.12
C ASN A 568 -21.34 -8.88 -7.61
N ALA A 569 -20.51 -9.76 -8.19
CA ALA A 569 -20.36 -11.13 -7.72
C ALA A 569 -19.79 -11.18 -6.28
N VAL A 570 -18.79 -10.37 -5.99
CA VAL A 570 -18.23 -10.25 -4.63
C VAL A 570 -19.29 -9.76 -3.65
N GLU A 571 -20.01 -8.68 -3.96
CA GLU A 571 -21.07 -8.13 -3.11
C GLU A 571 -22.20 -9.14 -2.87
N ALA A 572 -22.57 -9.91 -3.90
CA ALA A 572 -23.60 -10.94 -3.82
C ALA A 572 -23.23 -12.08 -2.86
N VAL A 573 -21.97 -12.50 -2.86
CA VAL A 573 -21.49 -13.58 -1.99
C VAL A 573 -21.25 -13.09 -0.57
N ILE A 574 -20.56 -11.97 -0.41
CA ILE A 574 -20.21 -11.42 0.92
C ILE A 574 -21.45 -11.05 1.72
N ALA A 575 -22.56 -10.66 1.05
CA ALA A 575 -23.83 -10.39 1.72
C ALA A 575 -24.39 -11.58 2.52
N LEU A 576 -24.05 -12.80 2.11
CA LEU A 576 -24.47 -14.03 2.81
C LEU A 576 -23.48 -14.45 3.91
N THR A 577 -22.31 -13.83 3.98
CA THR A 577 -21.20 -14.21 4.89
C THR A 577 -20.98 -15.72 4.98
N PRO A 578 -20.75 -16.41 3.85
CA PRO A 578 -20.56 -17.87 3.87
C PRO A 578 -19.24 -18.24 4.55
N PRO A 579 -18.99 -19.53 4.88
CA PRO A 579 -17.70 -19.96 5.41
C PRO A 579 -16.53 -19.41 4.62
N LEU A 580 -15.48 -18.89 5.29
CA LEU A 580 -14.34 -18.19 4.64
C LEU A 580 -13.71 -19.01 3.50
N HIS A 581 -13.57 -20.32 3.72
CA HIS A 581 -12.98 -21.23 2.74
C HIS A 581 -13.84 -21.48 1.49
N GLN A 582 -15.11 -21.03 1.48
CA GLN A 582 -16.02 -21.16 0.34
C GLN A 582 -16.14 -19.85 -0.47
N VAL A 583 -15.77 -18.71 0.11
CA VAL A 583 -16.04 -17.38 -0.47
C VAL A 583 -15.50 -17.25 -1.87
N ALA A 584 -14.23 -17.57 -2.12
CA ALA A 584 -13.60 -17.40 -3.43
C ALA A 584 -14.27 -18.26 -4.52
N GLU A 585 -14.64 -19.52 -4.20
CA GLU A 585 -15.34 -20.42 -5.14
C GLU A 585 -16.75 -19.93 -5.44
N ARG A 586 -17.47 -19.45 -4.41
CA ARG A 586 -18.81 -18.88 -4.59
C ARG A 586 -18.76 -17.61 -5.44
N VAL A 587 -17.75 -16.75 -5.28
CA VAL A 587 -17.57 -15.55 -6.11
C VAL A 587 -17.33 -15.93 -7.58
N ARG A 588 -16.48 -16.94 -7.84
CA ARG A 588 -16.26 -17.44 -9.19
C ARG A 588 -17.55 -17.98 -9.82
N ALA A 589 -18.33 -18.74 -9.05
CA ALA A 589 -19.60 -19.28 -9.49
C ALA A 589 -20.63 -18.16 -9.79
N ALA A 590 -20.73 -17.16 -8.92
CA ALA A 590 -21.63 -16.02 -9.10
C ALA A 590 -21.24 -15.16 -10.32
N ALA A 591 -19.94 -14.95 -10.53
CA ALA A 591 -19.43 -14.24 -11.70
C ALA A 591 -19.73 -14.99 -13.01
N ALA A 592 -19.58 -16.32 -13.02
CA ALA A 592 -19.93 -17.16 -14.16
C ALA A 592 -21.45 -17.14 -14.42
N PHE A 593 -22.27 -17.24 -13.38
CA PHE A 593 -23.72 -17.15 -13.49
C PHE A 593 -24.16 -15.81 -14.08
N ALA A 594 -23.55 -14.69 -13.68
CA ALA A 594 -23.87 -13.36 -14.19
C ALA A 594 -23.69 -13.21 -15.72
N GLN A 595 -22.92 -14.10 -16.35
CA GLN A 595 -22.73 -14.13 -17.81
C GLN A 595 -23.84 -14.93 -18.55
N LEU A 596 -24.71 -15.63 -17.83
CA LEU A 596 -25.79 -16.40 -18.45
C LEU A 596 -26.92 -15.47 -18.93
N PRO A 597 -27.58 -15.79 -20.05
CA PRO A 597 -28.70 -14.99 -20.55
C PRO A 597 -29.88 -14.87 -19.59
N GLU A 598 -30.03 -15.83 -18.67
CA GLU A 598 -31.06 -15.91 -17.66
C GLU A 598 -30.80 -15.03 -16.45
N ALA A 599 -29.55 -14.66 -16.21
CA ALA A 599 -29.09 -14.03 -14.95
C ALA A 599 -29.81 -12.69 -14.66
N ALA A 600 -29.92 -11.83 -15.67
CA ALA A 600 -30.52 -10.51 -15.49
C ALA A 600 -32.01 -10.58 -15.08
N SER A 601 -32.79 -11.47 -15.72
CA SER A 601 -34.21 -11.68 -15.42
C SER A 601 -34.37 -12.26 -14.00
N LEU A 602 -33.62 -13.28 -13.65
CA LEU A 602 -33.67 -13.92 -12.34
C LEU A 602 -33.21 -12.99 -11.22
N ALA A 603 -32.19 -12.18 -11.44
CA ALA A 603 -31.73 -11.19 -10.48
C ALA A 603 -32.80 -10.11 -10.22
N ALA A 604 -33.46 -9.61 -11.26
CA ALA A 604 -34.57 -8.66 -11.14
C ALA A 604 -35.77 -9.28 -10.40
N ALA A 605 -36.12 -10.52 -10.75
CA ALA A 605 -37.17 -11.28 -10.08
C ALA A 605 -36.85 -11.50 -8.60
N ASN A 606 -35.63 -11.92 -8.25
CA ASN A 606 -35.17 -12.12 -6.88
C ASN A 606 -35.29 -10.85 -6.04
N LYS A 607 -34.88 -9.71 -6.62
CA LYS A 607 -35.02 -8.38 -5.98
C LYS A 607 -36.47 -8.02 -5.71
N ARG A 608 -37.37 -8.30 -6.69
CA ARG A 608 -38.81 -8.09 -6.55
C ARG A 608 -39.38 -8.97 -5.46
N ILE A 609 -39.01 -10.26 -5.42
CA ILE A 609 -39.43 -11.21 -4.39
C ILE A 609 -38.99 -10.73 -3.02
N GLY A 610 -37.73 -10.39 -2.84
CA GLY A 610 -37.22 -9.88 -1.55
C GLY A 610 -37.98 -8.65 -1.04
N ASN A 611 -38.40 -7.75 -1.93
CA ASN A 611 -39.22 -6.59 -1.57
C ASN A 611 -40.63 -6.97 -1.19
N LEU A 612 -41.24 -7.97 -1.82
CA LEU A 612 -42.59 -8.48 -1.47
C LEU A 612 -42.57 -9.19 -0.12
N LEU A 613 -41.59 -10.03 0.13
CA LEU A 613 -41.44 -10.76 1.39
C LEU A 613 -41.22 -9.81 2.59
N LYS A 614 -40.47 -8.72 2.41
CA LYS A 614 -40.25 -7.68 3.44
C LYS A 614 -41.55 -6.93 3.82
N LYS A 615 -42.53 -6.89 2.91
CA LYS A 615 -43.82 -6.23 3.13
C LYS A 615 -44.89 -7.19 3.63
N ALA A 616 -44.60 -8.49 3.71
CA ALA A 616 -45.54 -9.48 4.21
C ALA A 616 -45.74 -9.30 5.72
N GLU A 617 -46.98 -9.28 6.15
CA GLU A 617 -47.37 -9.25 7.56
C GLU A 617 -47.53 -10.68 8.09
N GLY A 618 -46.82 -11.00 9.19
CA GLY A 618 -46.85 -12.32 9.81
C GLY A 618 -45.84 -13.33 9.30
N GLU A 619 -45.83 -14.54 9.86
CA GLU A 619 -44.96 -15.64 9.44
C GLU A 619 -45.37 -16.20 8.08
N ILE A 620 -44.36 -16.39 7.20
CA ILE A 620 -44.58 -17.03 5.88
C ILE A 620 -44.68 -18.54 6.13
N GLY A 621 -45.86 -19.10 5.94
CA GLY A 621 -46.13 -20.52 6.13
C GLY A 621 -45.54 -21.44 5.02
N ALA A 622 -45.89 -22.72 5.10
CA ALA A 622 -45.56 -23.67 4.02
C ALA A 622 -46.51 -23.50 2.81
N VAL A 623 -46.04 -23.86 1.64
CA VAL A 623 -46.88 -23.88 0.42
C VAL A 623 -47.92 -24.97 0.54
N ASN A 624 -49.16 -24.62 0.23
CA ASN A 624 -50.24 -25.58 0.11
C ASN A 624 -50.54 -25.81 -1.39
N ASP A 625 -50.12 -26.94 -1.92
CA ASP A 625 -50.30 -27.27 -3.34
C ASP A 625 -51.77 -27.29 -3.78
N ALA A 626 -52.70 -27.69 -2.87
CA ALA A 626 -54.13 -27.70 -3.17
C ALA A 626 -54.75 -26.28 -3.30
N ALA A 627 -54.06 -25.26 -2.79
CA ALA A 627 -54.46 -23.85 -2.87
C ALA A 627 -53.81 -23.09 -4.05
N LEU A 628 -53.08 -23.77 -4.92
CA LEU A 628 -52.54 -23.19 -6.15
C LEU A 628 -53.66 -23.06 -7.20
N VAL A 629 -54.03 -21.85 -7.56
CA VAL A 629 -55.19 -21.57 -8.45
C VAL A 629 -54.75 -21.45 -9.90
N GLU A 630 -53.79 -20.54 -10.17
CA GLU A 630 -53.39 -20.18 -11.53
C GLU A 630 -52.45 -21.22 -12.16
N PRO A 631 -52.47 -21.41 -13.46
CA PRO A 631 -51.56 -22.31 -14.14
C PRO A 631 -50.08 -21.95 -13.93
N ALA A 632 -49.77 -20.65 -13.92
CA ALA A 632 -48.39 -20.16 -13.67
C ALA A 632 -47.89 -20.42 -12.25
N GLU A 633 -48.81 -20.39 -11.23
CA GLU A 633 -48.50 -20.82 -9.86
C GLU A 633 -48.08 -22.29 -9.78
N LYS A 634 -48.87 -23.14 -10.43
CA LYS A 634 -48.63 -24.59 -10.50
C LYS A 634 -47.33 -24.91 -11.25
N ALA A 635 -47.05 -24.19 -12.34
CA ALA A 635 -45.83 -24.33 -13.10
C ALA A 635 -44.59 -23.92 -12.29
N LEU A 636 -44.66 -22.80 -11.57
CA LEU A 636 -43.58 -22.36 -10.72
C LEU A 636 -43.35 -23.33 -9.54
N ALA A 637 -44.42 -23.80 -8.89
CA ALA A 637 -44.29 -24.77 -7.79
C ALA A 637 -43.66 -26.08 -8.25
N ALA A 638 -44.10 -26.59 -9.43
CA ALA A 638 -43.52 -27.79 -10.06
C ALA A 638 -42.01 -27.58 -10.39
N ALA A 639 -41.64 -26.43 -10.97
CA ALA A 639 -40.28 -26.10 -11.28
C ALA A 639 -39.38 -26.03 -10.00
N VAL A 640 -39.83 -25.34 -8.93
CA VAL A 640 -39.11 -25.25 -7.67
C VAL A 640 -38.94 -26.65 -7.05
N SER A 641 -39.98 -27.48 -7.06
CA SER A 641 -39.93 -28.85 -6.56
C SER A 641 -38.96 -29.73 -7.30
N ALA A 642 -38.86 -29.59 -8.64
CA ALA A 642 -37.97 -30.37 -9.49
C ALA A 642 -36.50 -29.93 -9.37
N LEU A 643 -36.27 -28.61 -9.31
CA LEU A 643 -34.89 -28.05 -9.31
C LEU A 643 -34.22 -28.09 -7.95
N ARG A 644 -34.98 -27.98 -6.85
CA ARG A 644 -34.48 -27.94 -5.47
C ARG A 644 -33.56 -29.12 -5.13
N PRO A 645 -33.96 -30.38 -5.27
CA PRO A 645 -33.11 -31.51 -4.87
C PRO A 645 -31.78 -31.54 -5.62
N LYS A 646 -31.80 -31.15 -6.91
CA LYS A 646 -30.60 -31.11 -7.75
C LYS A 646 -29.68 -29.98 -7.34
N ALA A 647 -30.21 -28.76 -7.15
CA ALA A 647 -29.44 -27.59 -6.73
C ALA A 647 -28.82 -27.77 -5.35
N GLU A 648 -29.58 -28.33 -4.40
CA GLU A 648 -29.12 -28.63 -3.02
C GLU A 648 -28.05 -29.74 -3.01
N ALA A 649 -28.20 -30.78 -3.83
CA ALA A 649 -27.16 -31.82 -3.97
C ALA A 649 -25.86 -31.25 -4.55
N GLN A 650 -25.94 -30.37 -5.55
CA GLN A 650 -24.78 -29.67 -6.10
C GLN A 650 -24.13 -28.74 -5.08
N LEU A 651 -24.92 -27.97 -4.35
CA LEU A 651 -24.45 -27.12 -3.24
C LEU A 651 -23.72 -27.97 -2.19
N ALA A 652 -24.32 -29.08 -1.77
CA ALA A 652 -23.72 -30.00 -0.79
C ALA A 652 -22.43 -30.67 -1.30
N ALA A 653 -22.30 -30.85 -2.61
CA ALA A 653 -21.09 -31.32 -3.25
C ALA A 653 -20.00 -30.23 -3.45
N GLY A 654 -20.31 -28.97 -3.17
CA GLY A 654 -19.42 -27.82 -3.45
C GLY A 654 -19.44 -27.36 -4.90
N ASP A 655 -20.34 -27.89 -5.73
CA ASP A 655 -20.54 -27.44 -7.12
C ASP A 655 -21.47 -26.21 -7.15
N PHE A 656 -20.94 -25.07 -6.71
CA PHE A 656 -21.68 -23.80 -6.66
C PHE A 656 -22.11 -23.31 -8.06
N ALA A 657 -21.25 -23.51 -9.04
CA ALA A 657 -21.54 -23.13 -10.43
C ALA A 657 -22.67 -24.00 -11.01
N GLY A 658 -22.62 -25.31 -10.77
CA GLY A 658 -23.69 -26.23 -11.17
C GLY A 658 -25.01 -25.92 -10.49
N SER A 659 -25.01 -25.59 -9.19
CA SER A 659 -26.20 -25.19 -8.45
C SER A 659 -26.85 -23.95 -9.07
N LEU A 660 -26.10 -22.88 -9.33
CA LEU A 660 -26.60 -21.66 -9.97
C LEU A 660 -27.08 -21.90 -11.41
N THR A 661 -26.39 -22.74 -12.18
CA THR A 661 -26.80 -23.14 -13.55
C THR A 661 -28.10 -23.92 -13.51
N THR A 662 -28.30 -24.78 -12.52
CA THR A 662 -29.56 -25.49 -12.32
C THR A 662 -30.69 -24.51 -12.04
N LEU A 663 -30.45 -23.49 -11.20
CA LEU A 663 -31.43 -22.45 -10.88
C LEU A 663 -31.77 -21.56 -12.09
N ALA A 664 -30.87 -21.40 -13.06
CA ALA A 664 -31.12 -20.67 -14.29
C ALA A 664 -32.33 -21.24 -15.09
N GLN A 665 -32.62 -22.54 -14.94
CA GLN A 665 -33.76 -23.19 -15.56
C GLN A 665 -35.14 -22.73 -15.01
N ALA A 666 -35.14 -22.04 -13.87
CA ALA A 666 -36.35 -21.48 -13.29
C ALA A 666 -36.84 -20.20 -14.00
N ARG A 667 -36.05 -19.62 -14.93
CA ARG A 667 -36.36 -18.32 -15.56
C ARG A 667 -37.74 -18.28 -16.18
N GLU A 668 -38.09 -19.19 -17.06
CA GLU A 668 -39.39 -19.17 -17.78
C GLU A 668 -40.59 -19.28 -16.82
N PRO A 669 -40.61 -20.23 -15.86
CA PRO A 669 -41.70 -20.28 -14.86
C PRO A 669 -41.78 -19.03 -13.97
N VAL A 670 -40.64 -18.41 -13.66
CA VAL A 670 -40.59 -17.17 -12.85
C VAL A 670 -41.16 -15.99 -13.65
N ASP A 671 -40.74 -15.84 -14.91
CA ASP A 671 -41.20 -14.76 -15.77
C ASP A 671 -42.73 -14.90 -16.02
N ALA A 672 -43.22 -16.11 -16.30
CA ALA A 672 -44.65 -16.38 -16.48
C ALA A 672 -45.47 -16.08 -15.17
N PHE A 673 -44.95 -16.48 -14.04
CA PHE A 673 -45.60 -16.20 -12.75
C PHE A 673 -45.77 -14.70 -12.52
N PHE A 674 -44.74 -13.90 -12.79
CA PHE A 674 -44.83 -12.44 -12.59
C PHE A 674 -45.66 -11.72 -13.67
N ALA A 675 -45.85 -12.33 -14.84
CA ALA A 675 -46.73 -11.82 -15.91
C ALA A 675 -48.21 -12.08 -15.61
N ASP A 676 -48.52 -13.27 -15.10
CA ASP A 676 -49.89 -13.77 -15.06
C ASP A 676 -50.53 -13.79 -13.69
N VAL A 677 -49.71 -13.68 -12.58
CA VAL A 677 -50.18 -13.84 -11.21
C VAL A 677 -50.12 -12.53 -10.42
N MET A 678 -51.25 -12.10 -9.90
CA MET A 678 -51.34 -11.00 -8.94
C MET A 678 -50.94 -11.47 -7.54
N VAL A 679 -49.66 -11.28 -7.15
CA VAL A 679 -49.11 -11.77 -5.87
C VAL A 679 -49.91 -11.26 -4.67
N MET A 680 -50.26 -9.98 -4.65
CA MET A 680 -51.01 -9.34 -3.57
C MET A 680 -52.51 -9.47 -3.82
N ALA A 681 -52.99 -10.72 -3.91
CA ALA A 681 -54.41 -11.02 -4.06
C ALA A 681 -55.26 -10.48 -2.90
N GLU A 682 -56.55 -10.21 -3.17
CA GLU A 682 -57.48 -9.73 -2.15
C GLU A 682 -57.76 -10.81 -1.09
N ASP A 683 -57.87 -12.06 -1.52
CA ASP A 683 -58.00 -13.22 -0.61
C ASP A 683 -56.71 -13.43 0.18
N PRO A 684 -56.77 -13.31 1.54
CA PRO A 684 -55.61 -13.46 2.41
C PRO A 684 -54.95 -14.84 2.31
N ALA A 685 -55.72 -15.90 2.10
CA ALA A 685 -55.21 -17.27 2.03
C ALA A 685 -54.43 -17.50 0.72
N VAL A 686 -54.97 -17.03 -0.40
CA VAL A 686 -54.32 -17.06 -1.69
C VAL A 686 -53.04 -16.23 -1.66
N ARG A 687 -53.11 -15.02 -1.11
CA ARG A 687 -51.95 -14.14 -0.95
C ARG A 687 -50.83 -14.80 -0.12
N ALA A 688 -51.19 -15.38 1.04
CA ALA A 688 -50.25 -16.07 1.92
C ALA A 688 -49.56 -17.25 1.21
N ASN A 689 -50.30 -18.04 0.43
CA ASN A 689 -49.76 -19.18 -0.31
C ASN A 689 -48.81 -18.74 -1.45
N ARG A 690 -49.13 -17.65 -2.15
CA ARG A 690 -48.26 -17.04 -3.18
C ARG A 690 -46.97 -16.51 -2.56
N LEU A 691 -47.06 -15.86 -1.41
CA LEU A 691 -45.85 -15.40 -0.68
C LEU A 691 -45.03 -16.59 -0.16
N ALA A 692 -45.65 -17.68 0.27
CA ALA A 692 -44.96 -18.90 0.69
C ALA A 692 -44.18 -19.53 -0.48
N LEU A 693 -44.77 -19.63 -1.69
CA LEU A 693 -44.13 -20.12 -2.88
C LEU A 693 -42.93 -19.24 -3.29
N LEU A 694 -43.08 -17.94 -3.28
CA LEU A 694 -42.02 -16.99 -3.54
C LEU A 694 -40.93 -17.05 -2.47
N GLY A 695 -41.27 -17.28 -1.21
CA GLY A 695 -40.30 -17.48 -0.12
C GLY A 695 -39.43 -18.72 -0.34
N GLN A 696 -40.02 -19.82 -0.79
CA GLN A 696 -39.27 -21.03 -1.16
C GLN A 696 -38.32 -20.80 -2.33
N LEU A 697 -38.80 -20.11 -3.37
CA LEU A 697 -37.95 -19.76 -4.53
C LEU A 697 -36.82 -18.83 -4.10
N HIS A 698 -37.10 -17.79 -3.31
CA HIS A 698 -36.08 -16.84 -2.81
C HIS A 698 -35.02 -17.54 -1.98
N GLY A 699 -35.43 -18.43 -1.07
CA GLY A 699 -34.46 -19.24 -0.31
C GLY A 699 -33.55 -20.10 -1.19
N LEU A 700 -34.12 -20.72 -2.22
CA LEU A 700 -33.38 -21.55 -3.16
C LEU A 700 -32.39 -20.70 -4.02
N MET A 701 -32.85 -19.54 -4.51
CA MET A 701 -32.04 -18.64 -5.35
C MET A 701 -30.86 -18.00 -4.61
N ASN A 702 -30.93 -17.90 -3.28
CA ASN A 702 -29.91 -17.22 -2.48
C ASN A 702 -29.01 -18.17 -1.66
N GLN A 703 -28.92 -19.43 -2.03
CA GLN A 703 -28.06 -20.39 -1.31
C GLN A 703 -26.56 -20.20 -1.59
N VAL A 704 -26.19 -19.80 -2.80
CA VAL A 704 -24.79 -19.61 -3.19
C VAL A 704 -24.39 -18.14 -3.05
N ALA A 705 -25.23 -17.22 -3.52
CA ALA A 705 -25.03 -15.78 -3.54
C ALA A 705 -26.39 -15.07 -3.50
N ASP A 706 -26.46 -13.87 -2.96
CA ASP A 706 -27.62 -12.99 -3.12
C ASP A 706 -27.67 -12.48 -4.57
N ILE A 707 -28.30 -13.27 -5.44
CA ILE A 707 -28.32 -12.97 -6.88
C ILE A 707 -29.04 -11.66 -7.23
N SER A 708 -29.84 -11.08 -6.32
CA SER A 708 -30.45 -9.75 -6.53
C SER A 708 -29.42 -8.64 -6.72
N ARG A 709 -28.19 -8.84 -6.25
CA ARG A 709 -27.06 -7.91 -6.38
C ARG A 709 -26.30 -8.05 -7.69
N LEU A 710 -26.59 -9.08 -8.47
CA LEU A 710 -25.99 -9.28 -9.80
C LEU A 710 -26.72 -8.45 -10.88
N ALA A 711 -27.92 -7.92 -10.59
CA ALA A 711 -28.61 -6.99 -11.49
C ALA A 711 -27.92 -5.61 -11.42
N GLN A 712 -27.41 -5.15 -12.55
CA GLN A 712 -26.87 -3.80 -12.73
C GLN A 712 -27.97 -2.73 -12.70
#